data_eb621f28b1c0823caaf72033f4c665fe
#
_entry.id   eb621f28b1c0823caaf72033f4c665fe
#
_cell.length_a   1.000
_cell.length_b   1.000
_cell.length_c   1.000
_cell.angle_alpha   90.00
_cell.angle_beta   90.00
_cell.angle_gamma   90.00
#
_symmetry.space_group_name_H-M   'P 1'
#
loop_
_entity.id
_entity.type
_entity.pdbx_description
1 polymer ?
#
loop_
_entity_poly.entity_id
_entity_poly.type
_entity_poly.pdbx_seq_one_letter_code
_entity_poly.pdbx_strand_id
1 'polypeptide(L)'
;MLFRSWTFYRFKNFDTYYYLGGQELAQYTGRVAENEIADIEQLFDYKINGRFQFIIYNKLTDFEQSNIGLGTDELNTNTGGLTKLVGNKVLVYFDGDFRHFKEQLRAGIAQVLINQLLYGGSVKERVQSAALINFPDWYIKGLITFVAKGWPLEDDNQLRILLHEKGPKHFNALCEINSTLAGQSLWNFVVNRYGPSTISNLIYMSRVNKNIEGGFVYVIGSSLKELNKNWKEYYTPIYQNDDTLFTNTNEKPALKFKKKTQNITQLKLSPDGNSIAFIENNSGKYKCFIYDFSKNKKRKMFKGGYKHEASYLDEANPLIAWHPSGKYLTSIYEKKGHYKMDYFELGKNIKRTSSKFYYFDKVLDFSYSSNGNDIVLSGVQKGQSDLFIFNPRTKFTRQLTNDRWDDNHPKFVMNDQYILFQSTRFTDSLKTTSFKQKEDLFTSNTTDLFLYDCLNFSPKLIQLTNTPLVNETNPLMIDNAHFLYLSDVSGIKNRQLATLDSTIAFIDTSIHYKYIFSSESVSNYSSDIQLQDVNFNKTKTAFINFYNRRFNLFTITPQAILSSRISQLNKTTRRKSIDRDAIPKERQNDVNTILDVTNQDNPVKLADTIKHASNSFITDFPKSNNSEKGNTSISIPTPKDSIISVVSDSTFYQMPKQRNYDVTFA
;
A
#
# COMPACT_ATOMS: atom_id res chain seq x y z
N MET A 1 16.94 -30.40 -4.19
CA MET A 1 16.31 -29.57 -5.24
C MET A 1 14.82 -29.83 -5.19
N LEU A 2 14.01 -28.82 -4.94
CA LEU A 2 12.56 -28.90 -5.08
C LEU A 2 12.26 -28.56 -6.54
N PHE A 3 11.96 -29.57 -7.34
CA PHE A 3 11.39 -29.34 -8.67
C PHE A 3 10.04 -28.69 -8.50
N ARG A 4 9.83 -27.49 -9.08
CA ARG A 4 8.55 -26.82 -9.14
C ARG A 4 7.93 -27.01 -10.49
N SER A 5 6.73 -27.57 -10.54
CA SER A 5 5.94 -27.60 -11.76
C SER A 5 5.34 -26.20 -11.95
N TRP A 6 5.74 -25.54 -13.02
CA TRP A 6 5.16 -24.28 -13.46
C TRP A 6 4.00 -24.52 -14.40
N THR A 7 2.93 -23.80 -14.17
CA THR A 7 1.72 -23.78 -14.98
C THR A 7 1.48 -22.36 -15.47
N PHE A 8 0.76 -22.15 -16.55
CA PHE A 8 0.49 -20.80 -17.04
C PHE A 8 -0.93 -20.67 -17.62
N TYR A 9 -1.45 -19.45 -17.54
CA TYR A 9 -2.60 -19.01 -18.30
C TYR A 9 -2.13 -18.18 -19.50
N ARG A 10 -2.76 -18.36 -20.64
CA ARG A 10 -2.45 -17.63 -21.86
C ARG A 10 -3.51 -16.59 -22.16
N PHE A 11 -3.09 -15.33 -22.25
CA PHE A 11 -3.88 -14.17 -22.63
C PHE A 11 -3.46 -13.69 -24.04
N LYS A 12 -4.15 -12.66 -24.57
CA LYS A 12 -3.91 -12.15 -25.92
C LYS A 12 -2.45 -11.75 -26.15
N ASN A 13 -1.88 -10.93 -25.26
CA ASN A 13 -0.56 -10.31 -25.44
C ASN A 13 0.49 -10.82 -24.44
N PHE A 14 0.11 -11.65 -23.47
CA PHE A 14 1.00 -12.13 -22.42
C PHE A 14 0.59 -13.50 -21.90
N ASP A 15 1.50 -14.12 -21.11
CA ASP A 15 1.26 -15.35 -20.37
C ASP A 15 1.52 -15.08 -18.87
N THR A 16 0.73 -15.70 -17.97
CA THR A 16 0.94 -15.62 -16.51
C THR A 16 1.39 -16.96 -15.98
N TYR A 17 2.66 -17.06 -15.59
CA TYR A 17 3.25 -18.28 -15.04
C TYR A 17 3.13 -18.28 -13.52
N TYR A 18 2.75 -19.42 -12.97
CA TYR A 18 2.61 -19.64 -11.53
C TYR A 18 2.96 -21.07 -11.14
N TYR A 19 3.16 -21.32 -9.87
CA TYR A 19 3.34 -22.64 -9.30
C TYR A 19 2.31 -22.91 -8.20
N LEU A 20 2.33 -24.09 -7.57
CA LEU A 20 1.34 -24.54 -6.59
C LEU A 20 1.01 -23.45 -5.57
N GLY A 21 -0.28 -23.13 -5.43
CA GLY A 21 -0.81 -22.07 -4.55
C GLY A 21 -0.88 -20.68 -5.20
N GLY A 22 -0.39 -20.49 -6.45
CA GLY A 22 -0.42 -19.19 -7.15
C GLY A 22 -1.53 -19.04 -8.19
N GLN A 23 -2.47 -20.00 -8.27
CA GLN A 23 -3.50 -20.01 -9.30
C GLN A 23 -4.37 -18.74 -9.28
N GLU A 24 -4.85 -18.34 -8.13
CA GLU A 24 -5.71 -17.15 -7.98
C GLU A 24 -4.95 -15.86 -8.29
N LEU A 25 -3.69 -15.75 -7.86
CA LEU A 25 -2.84 -14.62 -8.22
C LEU A 25 -2.61 -14.53 -9.73
N ALA A 26 -2.46 -15.68 -10.42
CA ALA A 26 -2.30 -15.69 -11.87
C ALA A 26 -3.56 -15.26 -12.61
N GLN A 27 -4.73 -15.65 -12.11
CA GLN A 27 -6.02 -15.19 -12.65
C GLN A 27 -6.22 -13.69 -12.39
N TYR A 28 -5.95 -13.21 -11.18
CA TYR A 28 -5.98 -11.79 -10.84
C TYR A 28 -5.05 -11.00 -11.76
N THR A 29 -3.79 -11.45 -11.89
CA THR A 29 -2.80 -10.81 -12.77
C THR A 29 -3.31 -10.70 -14.20
N GLY A 30 -3.92 -11.77 -14.73
CA GLY A 30 -4.45 -11.77 -16.09
C GLY A 30 -5.51 -10.70 -16.30
N ARG A 31 -6.48 -10.64 -15.41
CA ARG A 31 -7.61 -9.68 -15.50
C ARG A 31 -7.14 -8.23 -15.32
N VAL A 32 -6.30 -7.99 -14.30
CA VAL A 32 -5.77 -6.64 -14.04
C VAL A 32 -4.88 -6.19 -15.20
N ALA A 33 -3.97 -7.05 -15.67
CA ALA A 33 -3.03 -6.69 -16.72
C ALA A 33 -3.73 -6.32 -18.04
N GLU A 34 -4.86 -6.97 -18.40
CA GLU A 34 -5.59 -6.60 -19.62
C GLU A 34 -6.10 -5.14 -19.59
N ASN A 35 -6.63 -4.69 -18.45
CA ASN A 35 -7.08 -3.32 -18.29
C ASN A 35 -5.91 -2.34 -18.22
N GLU A 36 -4.91 -2.65 -17.39
CA GLU A 36 -3.76 -1.76 -17.15
C GLU A 36 -2.85 -1.62 -18.38
N ILE A 37 -2.76 -2.65 -19.24
CA ILE A 37 -2.05 -2.55 -20.52
C ILE A 37 -2.71 -1.48 -21.39
N ALA A 38 -4.03 -1.50 -21.52
CA ALA A 38 -4.75 -0.54 -22.36
C ALA A 38 -4.53 0.91 -21.88
N ASP A 39 -4.61 1.13 -20.57
CA ASP A 39 -4.40 2.46 -19.97
C ASP A 39 -2.96 2.96 -20.17
N ILE A 40 -1.97 2.08 -19.96
CA ILE A 40 -0.57 2.45 -20.09
C ILE A 40 -0.18 2.62 -21.58
N GLU A 41 -0.71 1.80 -22.49
CA GLU A 41 -0.55 1.99 -23.92
C GLU A 41 -1.10 3.34 -24.39
N GLN A 42 -2.25 3.75 -23.85
CA GLN A 42 -2.84 5.06 -24.14
C GLN A 42 -1.97 6.20 -23.61
N LEU A 43 -1.43 6.06 -22.38
CA LEU A 43 -0.56 7.07 -21.77
C LEU A 43 0.73 7.29 -22.56
N PHE A 44 1.32 6.22 -23.10
CA PHE A 44 2.55 6.28 -23.87
C PHE A 44 2.34 6.48 -25.36
N ASP A 45 1.10 6.48 -25.84
CA ASP A 45 0.75 6.48 -27.27
C ASP A 45 1.53 5.41 -28.06
N TYR A 46 1.62 4.21 -27.49
CA TYR A 46 2.43 3.11 -28.02
C TYR A 46 1.81 1.75 -27.67
N LYS A 47 1.75 0.85 -28.66
CA LYS A 47 1.27 -0.51 -28.48
C LYS A 47 2.39 -1.48 -28.17
N ILE A 48 2.20 -2.37 -27.18
CA ILE A 48 3.16 -3.42 -26.86
C ILE A 48 3.38 -4.31 -28.11
N ASN A 49 4.61 -4.43 -28.50
CA ASN A 49 5.00 -5.33 -29.59
C ASN A 49 5.48 -6.68 -29.03
N GLY A 50 4.89 -7.75 -29.57
CA GLY A 50 5.22 -9.11 -29.16
C GLY A 50 4.59 -9.53 -27.82
N ARG A 51 4.89 -10.77 -27.44
CA ARG A 51 4.34 -11.40 -26.23
C ARG A 51 5.35 -11.30 -25.09
N PHE A 52 4.86 -10.96 -23.90
CA PHE A 52 5.66 -10.97 -22.68
C PHE A 52 5.06 -11.91 -21.62
N GLN A 53 5.74 -12.09 -20.50
CA GLN A 53 5.39 -13.09 -19.49
C GLN A 53 5.42 -12.47 -18.09
N PHE A 54 4.37 -12.73 -17.29
CA PHE A 54 4.43 -12.53 -15.86
C PHE A 54 4.86 -13.83 -15.19
N ILE A 55 5.84 -13.75 -14.31
CA ILE A 55 6.31 -14.87 -13.48
C ILE A 55 5.95 -14.53 -12.03
N ILE A 56 4.98 -15.25 -11.49
CA ILE A 56 4.36 -14.92 -10.19
C ILE A 56 4.93 -15.80 -9.10
N TYR A 57 5.41 -15.16 -8.04
CA TYR A 57 5.97 -15.83 -6.87
C TYR A 57 5.09 -15.62 -5.65
N ASN A 58 4.77 -16.72 -4.94
CA ASN A 58 4.01 -16.67 -3.69
C ASN A 58 4.91 -16.39 -2.48
N LYS A 59 6.22 -16.66 -2.58
CA LYS A 59 7.19 -16.52 -1.48
C LYS A 59 8.36 -15.64 -1.87
N LEU A 60 8.76 -14.75 -0.96
CA LEU A 60 9.89 -13.86 -1.17
C LEU A 60 11.19 -14.63 -1.41
N THR A 61 11.45 -15.68 -0.64
CA THR A 61 12.62 -16.55 -0.80
C THR A 61 12.69 -17.20 -2.19
N ASP A 62 11.54 -17.52 -2.78
CA ASP A 62 11.49 -18.11 -4.12
C ASP A 62 11.82 -17.07 -5.19
N PHE A 63 11.31 -15.86 -4.99
CA PHE A 63 11.61 -14.72 -5.84
C PHE A 63 13.09 -14.34 -5.76
N GLU A 64 13.67 -14.28 -4.56
CA GLU A 64 15.10 -13.96 -4.36
C GLU A 64 16.04 -15.04 -4.87
N GLN A 65 15.65 -16.32 -4.81
CA GLN A 65 16.41 -17.46 -5.30
C GLN A 65 16.24 -17.71 -6.81
N SER A 66 15.44 -16.90 -7.50
CA SER A 66 15.36 -17.01 -8.95
C SER A 66 16.69 -16.62 -9.56
N ASN A 67 17.32 -17.54 -10.31
CA ASN A 67 18.58 -17.28 -11.05
C ASN A 67 18.37 -16.35 -12.26
N ILE A 68 17.16 -15.93 -12.48
CA ILE A 68 16.78 -15.05 -13.58
C ILE A 68 17.31 -13.66 -13.26
N GLY A 69 18.31 -13.19 -14.02
CA GLY A 69 18.89 -11.85 -13.87
C GLY A 69 20.24 -11.81 -13.16
N LEU A 70 20.82 -12.96 -12.77
CA LEU A 70 22.23 -12.99 -12.37
C LEU A 70 23.09 -12.70 -13.60
N GLY A 71 23.70 -11.52 -13.66
CA GLY A 71 24.58 -11.09 -14.75
C GLY A 71 23.97 -10.07 -15.71
N THR A 72 22.80 -9.57 -15.42
CA THR A 72 22.22 -8.42 -16.13
C THR A 72 22.30 -7.17 -15.27
N ASP A 73 22.73 -6.11 -15.90
CA ASP A 73 23.00 -4.82 -15.32
C ASP A 73 21.86 -4.24 -14.48
N GLU A 74 22.17 -3.21 -13.72
CA GLU A 74 21.32 -2.43 -12.80
C GLU A 74 19.94 -1.99 -13.34
N LEU A 75 19.75 -2.02 -14.66
CA LEU A 75 18.49 -1.71 -15.35
C LEU A 75 17.35 -2.71 -15.07
N ASN A 76 17.65 -3.86 -14.50
CA ASN A 76 16.69 -4.94 -14.25
C ASN A 76 15.99 -4.86 -12.89
N THR A 77 16.32 -3.91 -12.05
CA THR A 77 15.63 -3.68 -10.80
C THR A 77 14.57 -2.63 -10.98
N ASN A 78 13.34 -3.04 -10.81
CA ASN A 78 12.22 -2.13 -10.75
C ASN A 78 12.22 -1.37 -9.43
N THR A 79 11.83 -0.14 -9.50
CA THR A 79 11.72 0.80 -8.39
C THR A 79 10.39 0.74 -7.63
N GLY A 80 9.41 0.00 -8.13
CA GLY A 80 8.14 -0.27 -7.46
C GLY A 80 8.20 -1.42 -6.45
N GLY A 81 9.39 -1.77 -5.95
CA GLY A 81 9.59 -2.80 -4.94
C GLY A 81 10.04 -4.14 -5.51
N LEU A 82 9.13 -5.10 -5.67
CA LEU A 82 9.45 -6.51 -5.94
C LEU A 82 9.26 -6.96 -7.40
N THR A 83 9.24 -6.04 -8.34
CA THR A 83 9.17 -6.38 -9.76
C THR A 83 10.54 -6.35 -10.39
N LYS A 84 10.88 -7.40 -11.14
CA LYS A 84 12.08 -7.46 -11.98
C LYS A 84 11.69 -7.74 -13.42
N LEU A 85 12.31 -7.04 -14.37
CA LEU A 85 12.18 -7.32 -15.78
C LEU A 85 13.47 -7.94 -16.33
N VAL A 86 13.36 -9.13 -16.92
CA VAL A 86 14.48 -9.82 -17.57
C VAL A 86 14.06 -10.20 -18.98
N GLY A 87 14.57 -9.49 -19.95
CA GLY A 87 14.13 -9.65 -21.34
C GLY A 87 12.67 -9.23 -21.49
N ASN A 88 11.79 -10.21 -21.75
CA ASN A 88 10.34 -10.04 -21.82
C ASN A 88 9.58 -10.68 -20.65
N LYS A 89 10.28 -10.96 -19.53
CA LYS A 89 9.71 -11.60 -18.32
C LYS A 89 9.61 -10.59 -17.18
N VAL A 90 8.41 -10.33 -16.73
CA VAL A 90 8.10 -9.50 -15.56
C VAL A 90 7.96 -10.43 -14.36
N LEU A 91 8.90 -10.37 -13.43
CA LEU A 91 8.89 -11.17 -12.22
C LEU A 91 8.21 -10.35 -11.11
N VAL A 92 7.18 -10.88 -10.51
CA VAL A 92 6.40 -10.24 -9.45
C VAL A 92 6.24 -11.14 -8.24
N TYR A 93 6.15 -10.53 -7.07
CA TYR A 93 5.94 -11.23 -5.81
C TYR A 93 4.74 -10.66 -5.07
N PHE A 94 3.84 -11.55 -4.61
CA PHE A 94 2.71 -11.15 -3.78
C PHE A 94 3.13 -11.06 -2.31
N ASP A 95 3.12 -9.87 -1.76
CA ASP A 95 3.52 -9.59 -0.38
C ASP A 95 2.38 -9.61 0.63
N GLY A 96 1.15 -9.89 0.18
CA GLY A 96 -0.07 -9.92 1.00
C GLY A 96 -0.91 -8.65 0.91
N ASP A 97 -0.60 -7.75 -0.04
CA ASP A 97 -1.37 -6.55 -0.33
C ASP A 97 -1.64 -6.48 -1.84
N PHE A 98 -2.91 -6.56 -2.24
CA PHE A 98 -3.30 -6.51 -3.65
C PHE A 98 -3.07 -5.13 -4.28
N ARG A 99 -3.10 -4.06 -3.51
CA ARG A 99 -2.75 -2.72 -3.99
C ARG A 99 -1.29 -2.67 -4.42
N HIS A 100 -0.37 -3.10 -3.56
CA HIS A 100 1.05 -3.20 -3.91
C HIS A 100 1.29 -4.15 -5.08
N PHE A 101 0.55 -5.26 -5.12
CA PHE A 101 0.67 -6.21 -6.22
C PHE A 101 0.21 -5.60 -7.57
N LYS A 102 -0.89 -4.84 -7.57
CA LYS A 102 -1.34 -4.07 -8.73
C LYS A 102 -0.29 -3.03 -9.17
N GLU A 103 0.30 -2.30 -8.23
CA GLU A 103 1.39 -1.36 -8.52
C GLU A 103 2.59 -2.06 -9.16
N GLN A 104 2.97 -3.25 -8.71
CA GLN A 104 4.04 -4.06 -9.31
C GLN A 104 3.69 -4.47 -10.75
N LEU A 105 2.45 -4.88 -11.01
CA LEU A 105 2.00 -5.23 -12.36
C LEU A 105 2.08 -4.03 -13.30
N ARG A 106 1.54 -2.87 -12.88
CA ARG A 106 1.62 -1.61 -13.63
C ARG A 106 3.07 -1.20 -13.89
N ALA A 107 3.93 -1.28 -12.89
CA ALA A 107 5.35 -0.98 -13.02
C ALA A 107 6.03 -1.89 -14.05
N GLY A 108 5.73 -3.18 -14.01
CA GLY A 108 6.26 -4.15 -14.98
C GLY A 108 5.81 -3.88 -16.42
N ILE A 109 4.52 -3.58 -16.62
CA ILE A 109 3.97 -3.21 -17.93
C ILE A 109 4.63 -1.92 -18.44
N ALA A 110 4.70 -0.88 -17.61
CA ALA A 110 5.36 0.37 -17.93
C ALA A 110 6.83 0.17 -18.33
N GLN A 111 7.55 -0.68 -17.61
CA GLN A 111 8.95 -0.99 -17.91
C GLN A 111 9.11 -1.72 -19.25
N VAL A 112 8.21 -2.66 -19.59
CA VAL A 112 8.20 -3.33 -20.90
C VAL A 112 8.01 -2.30 -22.01
N LEU A 113 7.02 -1.42 -21.89
CA LEU A 113 6.71 -0.37 -22.86
C LEU A 113 7.87 0.64 -23.01
N ILE A 114 8.38 1.15 -21.91
CA ILE A 114 9.51 2.11 -21.91
C ILE A 114 10.73 1.47 -22.59
N ASN A 115 11.04 0.20 -22.28
CA ASN A 115 12.16 -0.50 -22.91
C ASN A 115 11.97 -0.67 -24.43
N GLN A 116 10.75 -0.97 -24.88
CA GLN A 116 10.45 -1.06 -26.31
C GLN A 116 10.51 0.31 -26.99
N LEU A 117 9.98 1.34 -26.34
CA LEU A 117 10.03 2.71 -26.84
C LEU A 117 11.46 3.23 -26.97
N LEU A 118 12.29 3.02 -25.97
CA LEU A 118 13.66 3.58 -25.93
C LEU A 118 14.66 2.77 -26.74
N TYR A 119 14.59 1.44 -26.63
CA TYR A 119 15.64 0.55 -27.14
C TYR A 119 15.18 -0.33 -28.30
N GLY A 120 13.91 -0.26 -28.71
CA GLY A 120 13.35 -1.07 -29.77
C GLY A 120 12.79 -2.42 -29.34
N GLY A 121 11.99 -3.04 -30.20
CA GLY A 121 11.29 -4.31 -29.92
C GLY A 121 12.16 -5.55 -30.05
N SER A 122 13.22 -5.52 -30.89
CA SER A 122 14.09 -6.66 -31.14
C SER A 122 15.33 -6.70 -30.24
N VAL A 123 15.87 -7.90 -29.98
CA VAL A 123 17.09 -8.06 -29.18
C VAL A 123 18.27 -7.32 -29.81
N LYS A 124 18.36 -7.34 -31.15
CA LYS A 124 19.43 -6.66 -31.90
C LYS A 124 19.37 -5.14 -31.72
N GLU A 125 18.16 -4.56 -31.82
CA GLU A 125 17.95 -3.12 -31.60
C GLU A 125 18.28 -2.73 -30.18
N ARG A 126 17.88 -3.54 -29.18
CA ARG A 126 18.18 -3.28 -27.76
C ARG A 126 19.68 -3.21 -27.49
N VAL A 127 20.47 -4.17 -28.01
CA VAL A 127 21.91 -4.18 -27.79
C VAL A 127 22.56 -2.96 -28.45
N GLN A 128 22.15 -2.59 -29.68
CA GLN A 128 22.67 -1.43 -30.38
C GLN A 128 22.27 -0.11 -29.70
N SER A 129 21.04 0.01 -29.24
CA SER A 129 20.53 1.25 -28.62
C SER A 129 21.03 1.44 -27.19
N ALA A 130 21.13 0.37 -26.39
CA ALA A 130 21.63 0.44 -25.02
C ALA A 130 23.09 0.93 -24.94
N ALA A 131 23.91 0.66 -25.93
CA ALA A 131 25.28 1.19 -26.01
C ALA A 131 25.35 2.70 -26.30
N LEU A 132 24.27 3.27 -26.85
CA LEU A 132 24.23 4.66 -27.31
C LEU A 132 23.44 5.61 -26.45
N ILE A 133 22.52 5.07 -25.61
CA ILE A 133 21.55 5.85 -24.83
C ILE A 133 21.64 5.42 -23.37
N ASN A 134 22.14 6.32 -22.52
CA ASN A 134 22.16 6.13 -21.08
C ASN A 134 21.31 7.22 -20.42
N PHE A 135 20.11 6.85 -19.96
CA PHE A 135 19.25 7.75 -19.22
C PHE A 135 19.49 7.61 -17.71
N PRO A 136 19.47 8.74 -16.95
CA PRO A 136 19.67 8.68 -15.52
C PRO A 136 18.50 7.96 -14.82
N ASP A 137 18.82 7.32 -13.69
CA ASP A 137 17.87 6.55 -12.89
C ASP A 137 16.61 7.34 -12.53
N TRP A 138 16.74 8.61 -12.16
CA TRP A 138 15.59 9.43 -11.80
C TRP A 138 14.59 9.57 -12.95
N TYR A 139 15.06 9.59 -14.22
CA TYR A 139 14.19 9.70 -15.38
C TYR A 139 13.38 8.42 -15.59
N ILE A 140 14.05 7.28 -15.69
CA ILE A 140 13.40 5.99 -15.97
C ILE A 140 12.66 5.45 -14.75
N LYS A 141 13.35 5.30 -13.60
CA LYS A 141 12.74 4.74 -12.38
C LYS A 141 11.64 5.65 -11.84
N GLY A 142 11.85 6.98 -11.89
CA GLY A 142 10.83 7.94 -11.51
C GLY A 142 9.58 7.86 -12.37
N LEU A 143 9.73 7.70 -13.70
CA LEU A 143 8.60 7.53 -14.60
C LEU A 143 7.85 6.21 -14.35
N ILE A 144 8.57 5.10 -14.25
CA ILE A 144 7.95 3.79 -13.95
C ILE A 144 7.12 3.88 -12.67
N THR A 145 7.68 4.48 -11.61
CA THR A 145 7.00 4.64 -10.34
C THR A 145 5.78 5.56 -10.45
N PHE A 146 5.90 6.65 -11.19
CA PHE A 146 4.79 7.56 -11.44
C PHE A 146 3.65 6.88 -12.21
N VAL A 147 3.94 6.09 -13.23
CA VAL A 147 2.94 5.31 -13.97
C VAL A 147 2.32 4.21 -13.10
N ALA A 148 3.10 3.60 -12.22
CA ALA A 148 2.63 2.52 -11.36
C ALA A 148 1.62 2.99 -10.30
N LYS A 149 1.91 4.09 -9.60
CA LYS A 149 1.13 4.53 -8.43
C LYS A 149 0.76 6.02 -8.40
N GLY A 150 1.11 6.80 -9.44
CA GLY A 150 0.85 8.23 -9.48
C GLY A 150 1.69 9.01 -8.46
N TRP A 151 1.02 9.91 -7.71
CA TRP A 151 1.63 10.71 -6.65
C TRP A 151 0.81 10.56 -5.34
N PRO A 152 1.03 9.47 -4.57
CA PRO A 152 0.30 9.20 -3.33
C PRO A 152 0.77 10.10 -2.17
N LEU A 153 -0.04 10.16 -1.10
CA LEU A 153 0.24 10.97 0.09
C LEU A 153 1.57 10.62 0.77
N GLU A 154 1.92 9.33 0.81
CA GLU A 154 3.18 8.89 1.42
C GLU A 154 4.41 9.49 0.70
N ASP A 155 4.40 9.48 -0.63
CA ASP A 155 5.50 10.03 -1.43
C ASP A 155 5.55 11.56 -1.32
N ASP A 156 4.40 12.23 -1.30
CA ASP A 156 4.29 13.66 -1.08
C ASP A 156 4.84 14.08 0.29
N ASN A 157 4.46 13.38 1.35
CA ASN A 157 4.99 13.59 2.70
C ASN A 157 6.49 13.30 2.78
N GLN A 158 6.97 12.26 2.13
CA GLN A 158 8.40 11.95 2.09
C GLN A 158 9.19 13.06 1.40
N LEU A 159 8.71 13.57 0.28
CA LEU A 159 9.33 14.71 -0.40
C LEU A 159 9.31 15.96 0.49
N ARG A 160 8.18 16.28 1.13
CA ARG A 160 8.04 17.42 2.05
C ARG A 160 9.06 17.34 3.18
N ILE A 161 9.17 16.18 3.85
CA ILE A 161 10.16 15.98 4.94
C ILE A 161 11.61 16.14 4.43
N LEU A 162 11.90 15.66 3.22
CA LEU A 162 13.25 15.78 2.65
C LEU A 162 13.59 17.23 2.26
N LEU A 163 12.61 18.00 1.79
CA LEU A 163 12.81 19.41 1.42
C LEU A 163 12.76 20.37 2.63
N HIS A 164 12.16 19.92 3.74
CA HIS A 164 12.10 20.68 4.99
C HIS A 164 13.49 20.80 5.63
N GLU A 165 13.78 21.89 6.35
CA GLU A 165 15.02 22.15 7.11
C GLU A 165 16.30 21.77 6.33
N LYS A 166 17.31 22.28 6.17
CA LYS A 166 18.62 21.87 5.60
C LYS A 166 18.53 20.69 4.57
N GLY A 167 17.38 20.57 3.89
CA GLY A 167 17.14 19.59 2.83
C GLY A 167 18.08 19.79 1.63
N PRO A 168 17.96 18.95 0.59
CA PRO A 168 18.75 19.08 -0.62
C PRO A 168 18.49 20.45 -1.26
N LYS A 169 19.57 21.19 -1.53
CA LYS A 169 19.47 22.55 -2.08
C LYS A 169 18.98 22.59 -3.52
N HIS A 170 19.15 21.49 -4.23
CA HIS A 170 18.83 21.35 -5.65
C HIS A 170 18.44 19.90 -5.97
N PHE A 171 17.79 19.71 -7.11
CA PHE A 171 17.23 18.42 -7.56
C PHE A 171 18.29 17.29 -7.59
N ASN A 172 19.50 17.55 -8.09
CA ASN A 172 20.54 16.52 -8.15
C ASN A 172 20.92 15.99 -6.75
N ALA A 173 20.96 16.86 -5.74
CA ALA A 173 21.23 16.42 -4.37
C ALA A 173 20.07 15.55 -3.80
N LEU A 174 18.84 15.78 -4.25
CA LEU A 174 17.72 14.88 -3.93
C LEU A 174 17.87 13.54 -4.66
N CYS A 175 18.32 13.54 -5.93
CA CYS A 175 18.60 12.32 -6.67
C CYS A 175 19.67 11.43 -6.00
N GLU A 176 20.66 12.02 -5.36
CA GLU A 176 21.68 11.27 -4.58
C GLU A 176 21.08 10.59 -3.34
N ILE A 177 20.03 11.18 -2.74
CA ILE A 177 19.34 10.62 -1.58
C ILE A 177 18.33 9.56 -2.00
N ASN A 178 17.48 9.89 -2.97
CA ASN A 178 16.43 9.01 -3.50
C ASN A 178 16.09 9.43 -4.93
N SER A 179 16.77 8.80 -5.91
CA SER A 179 16.60 9.10 -7.33
C SER A 179 15.18 8.81 -7.83
N THR A 180 14.55 7.77 -7.30
CA THR A 180 13.19 7.37 -7.69
C THR A 180 12.17 8.42 -7.27
N LEU A 181 12.18 8.83 -6.01
CA LEU A 181 11.26 9.85 -5.49
C LEU A 181 11.49 11.20 -6.18
N ALA A 182 12.76 11.58 -6.39
CA ALA A 182 13.10 12.80 -7.13
C ALA A 182 12.49 12.77 -8.53
N GLY A 183 12.71 11.69 -9.28
CA GLY A 183 12.15 11.54 -10.63
C GLY A 183 10.61 11.49 -10.65
N GLN A 184 10.00 10.72 -9.74
CA GLN A 184 8.53 10.65 -9.62
C GLN A 184 7.94 12.03 -9.33
N SER A 185 8.52 12.83 -8.44
CA SER A 185 8.09 14.19 -8.15
C SER A 185 8.22 15.13 -9.36
N LEU A 186 9.29 14.97 -10.14
CA LEU A 186 9.47 15.75 -11.37
C LEU A 186 8.44 15.38 -12.43
N TRP A 187 8.15 14.08 -12.62
CA TRP A 187 7.11 13.64 -13.54
C TRP A 187 5.72 14.10 -13.10
N ASN A 188 5.41 14.06 -11.79
CA ASN A 188 4.18 14.63 -11.25
C ASN A 188 4.08 16.15 -11.54
N PHE A 189 5.16 16.90 -11.34
CA PHE A 189 5.20 18.33 -11.69
C PHE A 189 4.98 18.57 -13.19
N VAL A 190 5.65 17.79 -14.05
CA VAL A 190 5.52 17.92 -15.52
C VAL A 190 4.08 17.65 -15.96
N VAL A 191 3.47 16.55 -15.47
CA VAL A 191 2.09 16.20 -15.84
C VAL A 191 1.08 17.24 -15.33
N ASN A 192 1.23 17.72 -14.10
CA ASN A 192 0.33 18.74 -13.57
C ASN A 192 0.43 20.08 -14.29
N ARG A 193 1.60 20.44 -14.82
CA ARG A 193 1.82 21.72 -15.48
C ARG A 193 1.57 21.67 -16.99
N TYR A 194 1.92 20.57 -17.66
CA TYR A 194 1.94 20.48 -19.13
C TYR A 194 0.99 19.41 -19.67
N GLY A 195 0.35 18.64 -18.79
CA GLY A 195 -0.59 17.59 -19.16
C GLY A 195 0.04 16.20 -19.36
N PRO A 196 -0.77 15.13 -19.33
CA PRO A 196 -0.30 13.74 -19.37
C PRO A 196 0.31 13.34 -20.73
N SER A 197 -0.14 13.91 -21.84
CA SER A 197 0.42 13.67 -23.19
C SER A 197 1.89 14.07 -23.33
N THR A 198 2.39 14.91 -22.41
CA THR A 198 3.79 15.31 -22.36
C THR A 198 4.72 14.12 -22.11
N ILE A 199 4.24 13.06 -21.44
CA ILE A 199 5.04 11.87 -21.15
C ILE A 199 5.49 11.18 -22.44
N SER A 200 4.55 10.85 -23.32
CA SER A 200 4.85 10.16 -24.60
C SER A 200 5.79 10.98 -25.47
N ASN A 201 5.51 12.29 -25.58
CA ASN A 201 6.33 13.23 -26.36
C ASN A 201 7.76 13.33 -25.83
N LEU A 202 7.92 13.45 -24.49
CA LEU A 202 9.25 13.52 -23.85
C LEU A 202 10.07 12.27 -24.09
N ILE A 203 9.46 11.08 -23.94
CA ILE A 203 10.16 9.80 -24.16
C ILE A 203 10.59 9.71 -25.62
N TYR A 204 9.68 10.01 -26.57
CA TYR A 204 9.97 9.96 -27.99
C TYR A 204 11.11 10.91 -28.38
N MET A 205 11.03 12.18 -27.95
CA MET A 205 12.04 13.17 -28.26
C MET A 205 13.38 12.94 -27.56
N SER A 206 13.36 12.41 -26.33
CA SER A 206 14.59 12.00 -25.64
C SER A 206 15.31 10.86 -26.36
N ARG A 207 14.55 9.92 -26.96
CA ARG A 207 15.10 8.86 -27.81
C ARG A 207 15.70 9.43 -29.10
N VAL A 208 14.98 10.30 -29.79
CA VAL A 208 15.43 10.92 -31.04
C VAL A 208 16.72 11.72 -30.82
N ASN A 209 16.75 12.53 -29.79
CA ASN A 209 17.91 13.36 -29.44
C ASN A 209 19.04 12.57 -28.72
N LYS A 210 18.80 11.30 -28.35
CA LYS A 210 19.70 10.45 -27.57
C LYS A 210 20.11 11.05 -26.21
N ASN A 211 19.39 12.05 -25.73
CA ASN A 211 19.57 12.65 -24.42
C ASN A 211 18.26 13.28 -23.93
N ILE A 212 18.13 13.41 -22.61
CA ILE A 212 16.92 13.92 -21.97
C ILE A 212 16.79 15.44 -22.13
N GLU A 213 17.88 16.19 -22.08
CA GLU A 213 17.84 17.65 -22.16
C GLU A 213 17.28 18.13 -23.49
N GLY A 214 17.72 17.53 -24.61
CA GLY A 214 17.15 17.81 -25.93
C GLY A 214 15.66 17.48 -25.99
N GLY A 215 15.23 16.39 -25.34
CA GLY A 215 13.81 16.04 -25.23
C GLY A 215 13.00 17.13 -24.50
N PHE A 216 13.45 17.58 -23.34
CA PHE A 216 12.78 18.64 -22.55
C PHE A 216 12.77 19.99 -23.30
N VAL A 217 13.88 20.41 -23.88
CA VAL A 217 13.94 21.65 -24.66
C VAL A 217 12.96 21.63 -25.83
N TYR A 218 12.90 20.50 -26.56
CA TYR A 218 12.01 20.41 -27.73
C TYR A 218 10.54 20.37 -27.34
N VAL A 219 10.15 19.60 -26.30
CA VAL A 219 8.74 19.38 -25.98
C VAL A 219 8.15 20.51 -25.13
N ILE A 220 8.88 20.99 -24.13
CA ILE A 220 8.39 21.98 -23.19
C ILE A 220 9.14 23.31 -23.22
N GLY A 221 10.13 23.46 -24.11
CA GLY A 221 10.88 24.69 -24.27
C GLY A 221 11.80 25.07 -23.10
N SER A 222 12.14 24.11 -22.22
CA SER A 222 12.88 24.39 -20.99
C SER A 222 14.11 23.48 -20.85
N SER A 223 15.24 24.07 -20.48
CA SER A 223 16.43 23.31 -20.12
C SER A 223 16.22 22.54 -18.80
N LEU A 224 16.99 21.48 -18.54
CA LEU A 224 16.93 20.76 -17.27
C LEU A 224 17.23 21.65 -16.07
N LYS A 225 18.13 22.63 -16.23
CA LYS A 225 18.45 23.60 -15.18
C LYS A 225 17.24 24.47 -14.82
N GLU A 226 16.53 24.96 -15.81
CA GLU A 226 15.34 25.77 -15.63
C GLU A 226 14.16 24.93 -15.10
N LEU A 227 13.97 23.73 -15.64
CA LEU A 227 12.98 22.79 -15.17
C LEU A 227 13.17 22.48 -13.68
N ASN A 228 14.40 22.23 -13.24
CA ASN A 228 14.73 21.99 -11.83
C ASN A 228 14.47 23.20 -10.94
N LYS A 229 14.67 24.41 -11.46
CA LYS A 229 14.29 25.65 -10.77
C LYS A 229 12.77 25.72 -10.61
N ASN A 230 12.02 25.54 -11.71
CA ASN A 230 10.56 25.58 -11.72
C ASN A 230 9.94 24.49 -10.83
N TRP A 231 10.51 23.28 -10.82
CA TRP A 231 10.12 22.20 -9.92
C TRP A 231 10.26 22.63 -8.43
N LYS A 232 11.36 23.24 -8.07
CA LYS A 232 11.57 23.73 -6.72
C LYS A 232 10.61 24.87 -6.35
N GLU A 233 10.39 25.79 -7.25
CA GLU A 233 9.45 26.91 -7.09
C GLU A 233 7.99 26.43 -7.00
N TYR A 234 7.68 25.26 -7.57
CA TYR A 234 6.35 24.63 -7.47
C TYR A 234 6.14 24.03 -6.07
N TYR A 235 7.06 23.19 -5.57
CA TYR A 235 6.86 22.46 -4.32
C TYR A 235 7.14 23.30 -3.06
N THR A 236 8.11 24.19 -3.11
CA THR A 236 8.55 24.92 -1.90
C THR A 236 7.43 25.76 -1.24
N PRO A 237 6.64 26.56 -1.96
CA PRO A 237 5.56 27.33 -1.34
C PRO A 237 4.45 26.44 -0.78
N ILE A 238 4.12 25.34 -1.48
CA ILE A 238 3.12 24.38 -1.05
C ILE A 238 3.49 23.80 0.31
N TYR A 239 4.71 23.30 0.44
CA TYR A 239 5.16 22.66 1.67
C TYR A 239 5.42 23.65 2.80
N GLN A 240 5.88 24.86 2.50
CA GLN A 240 5.99 25.93 3.50
C GLN A 240 4.63 26.30 4.08
N ASN A 241 3.60 26.41 3.23
CA ASN A 241 2.25 26.67 3.69
C ASN A 241 1.70 25.49 4.52
N ASP A 242 1.86 24.26 4.03
CA ASP A 242 1.42 23.08 4.77
C ASP A 242 2.11 22.95 6.12
N ASP A 243 3.42 23.22 6.20
CA ASP A 243 4.17 23.13 7.47
C ASP A 243 3.68 24.13 8.56
N THR A 244 3.03 25.23 8.18
CA THR A 244 2.41 26.15 9.14
C THR A 244 1.12 25.60 9.77
N LEU A 245 0.49 24.65 9.13
CA LEU A 245 -0.80 24.08 9.56
C LEU A 245 -0.64 22.97 10.61
N PHE A 246 0.56 22.41 10.74
CA PHE A 246 0.84 21.26 11.57
C PHE A 246 1.84 21.60 12.67
N THR A 247 1.78 20.86 13.75
CA THR A 247 2.65 21.08 14.91
C THR A 247 3.70 19.99 15.03
N ASN A 248 4.85 20.33 15.58
CA ASN A 248 5.79 19.32 16.04
C ASN A 248 5.33 18.79 17.41
N THR A 249 5.72 17.56 17.74
CA THR A 249 5.52 17.05 19.09
C THR A 249 6.23 17.94 20.11
N ASN A 250 5.47 18.55 21.01
CA ASN A 250 6.01 19.31 22.14
C ASN A 250 6.65 18.40 23.19
N GLU A 251 6.45 17.10 23.08
CA GLU A 251 6.94 16.11 24.01
C GLU A 251 8.41 15.80 23.79
N LYS A 252 9.11 15.55 24.91
CA LYS A 252 10.48 15.07 24.84
C LYS A 252 10.51 13.60 24.43
N PRO A 253 11.22 13.22 23.36
CA PRO A 253 11.30 11.82 22.96
C PRO A 253 11.96 10.98 24.06
N ALA A 254 11.33 9.83 24.37
CA ALA A 254 11.84 8.83 25.30
C ALA A 254 13.14 8.18 24.78
N LEU A 255 13.26 8.05 23.44
CA LEU A 255 14.49 7.58 22.81
C LEU A 255 14.65 8.25 21.43
N LYS A 256 15.87 8.78 21.20
CA LYS A 256 16.29 9.26 19.88
C LYS A 256 17.18 8.22 19.22
N PHE A 257 16.76 7.73 18.06
CA PHE A 257 17.57 6.77 17.30
C PHE A 257 18.76 7.46 16.63
N LYS A 258 19.74 6.66 16.23
CA LYS A 258 20.91 7.19 15.51
C LYS A 258 20.50 7.68 14.12
N LYS A 259 21.11 8.74 13.61
CA LYS A 259 20.84 9.24 12.24
C LYS A 259 21.09 8.21 11.13
N LYS A 260 21.97 7.23 11.38
CA LYS A 260 22.25 6.12 10.45
C LYS A 260 21.26 4.96 10.51
N THR A 261 20.26 4.99 11.41
CA THR A 261 19.18 4.00 11.45
C THR A 261 18.29 4.25 10.25
N GLN A 262 18.20 3.27 9.35
CA GLN A 262 17.46 3.43 8.10
C GLN A 262 15.95 3.24 8.31
N ASN A 263 15.55 2.24 9.10
CA ASN A 263 14.14 2.00 9.40
C ASN A 263 13.94 1.32 10.75
N ILE A 264 12.74 1.53 11.33
CA ILE A 264 12.21 0.82 12.50
C ILE A 264 10.94 0.11 12.02
N THR A 265 10.96 -1.22 11.98
CA THR A 265 9.87 -2.00 11.36
C THR A 265 8.88 -2.57 12.37
N GLN A 266 9.25 -2.67 13.64
CA GLN A 266 8.39 -3.18 14.70
C GLN A 266 8.55 -2.39 15.98
N LEU A 267 7.45 -2.20 16.71
CA LEU A 267 7.40 -1.51 17.99
C LEU A 267 6.36 -2.17 18.89
N LYS A 268 6.77 -2.72 20.05
CA LYS A 268 5.87 -3.40 20.98
C LYS A 268 6.24 -3.09 22.43
N LEU A 269 5.32 -2.49 23.18
CA LEU A 269 5.45 -2.24 24.62
C LEU A 269 5.38 -3.54 25.41
N SER A 270 6.19 -3.66 26.48
CA SER A 270 6.03 -4.75 27.44
C SER A 270 4.68 -4.65 28.15
N PRO A 271 4.08 -5.77 28.62
CA PRO A 271 2.76 -5.74 29.24
C PRO A 271 2.62 -4.75 30.39
N ASP A 272 3.67 -4.56 31.18
CA ASP A 272 3.75 -3.60 32.29
C ASP A 272 4.06 -2.15 31.88
N GLY A 273 4.40 -1.91 30.60
CA GLY A 273 4.79 -0.60 30.07
C GLY A 273 6.16 -0.08 30.49
N ASN A 274 6.99 -0.89 31.19
CA ASN A 274 8.31 -0.46 31.66
C ASN A 274 9.41 -0.59 30.62
N SER A 275 9.17 -1.39 29.58
CA SER A 275 10.12 -1.63 28.48
C SER A 275 9.42 -1.60 27.14
N ILE A 276 10.22 -1.44 26.08
CA ILE A 276 9.72 -1.50 24.71
C ILE A 276 10.67 -2.32 23.84
N ALA A 277 10.13 -3.24 23.07
CA ALA A 277 10.86 -4.00 22.08
C ALA A 277 10.68 -3.36 20.69
N PHE A 278 11.74 -3.31 19.91
CA PHE A 278 11.72 -2.78 18.55
C PHE A 278 12.76 -3.45 17.64
N ILE A 279 12.52 -3.36 16.34
CA ILE A 279 13.41 -3.85 15.30
C ILE A 279 14.04 -2.67 14.56
N GLU A 280 15.37 -2.55 14.64
CA GLU A 280 16.14 -1.71 13.71
C GLU A 280 16.47 -2.54 12.46
N ASN A 281 16.00 -2.10 11.31
CA ASN A 281 16.27 -2.73 10.01
C ASN A 281 17.14 -1.81 9.14
N ASN A 282 18.14 -2.41 8.51
CA ASN A 282 19.13 -1.72 7.69
C ASN A 282 19.24 -2.48 6.36
N SER A 283 18.36 -2.16 5.41
CA SER A 283 18.30 -2.82 4.10
C SER A 283 18.28 -4.36 4.19
N GLY A 284 17.39 -4.91 5.05
CA GLY A 284 17.23 -6.36 5.27
C GLY A 284 18.06 -6.93 6.42
N LYS A 285 19.12 -6.26 6.89
CA LYS A 285 19.86 -6.69 8.08
C LYS A 285 19.25 -6.07 9.32
N TYR A 286 18.62 -6.89 10.16
CA TYR A 286 17.87 -6.45 11.31
C TYR A 286 18.50 -6.81 12.66
N LYS A 287 18.13 -6.01 13.67
CA LYS A 287 18.48 -6.23 15.09
C LYS A 287 17.25 -5.94 15.95
N CYS A 288 16.92 -6.86 16.83
CA CYS A 288 15.92 -6.67 17.88
C CYS A 288 16.56 -6.13 19.14
N PHE A 289 15.94 -5.13 19.72
CA PHE A 289 16.35 -4.57 21.00
C PHE A 289 15.15 -4.46 21.95
N ILE A 290 15.44 -4.54 23.23
CA ILE A 290 14.54 -4.10 24.31
C ILE A 290 15.19 -2.86 24.96
N TYR A 291 14.41 -1.82 25.11
CA TYR A 291 14.79 -0.60 25.82
C TYR A 291 14.00 -0.51 27.12
N ASP A 292 14.69 -0.41 28.24
CA ASP A 292 14.16 -0.24 29.59
C ASP A 292 14.08 1.25 29.91
N PHE A 293 12.87 1.78 30.10
CA PHE A 293 12.65 3.21 30.35
C PHE A 293 13.21 3.68 31.68
N SER A 294 13.19 2.81 32.72
CA SER A 294 13.67 3.15 34.06
C SER A 294 15.19 3.26 34.13
N LYS A 295 15.86 2.34 33.44
CA LYS A 295 17.34 2.26 33.43
C LYS A 295 17.96 3.07 32.29
N ASN A 296 17.16 3.56 31.36
CA ASN A 296 17.62 4.22 30.13
C ASN A 296 18.67 3.38 29.36
N LYS A 297 18.46 2.06 29.31
CA LYS A 297 19.39 1.10 28.71
C LYS A 297 18.73 0.26 27.63
N LYS A 298 19.48 0.07 26.54
CA LYS A 298 19.12 -0.76 25.41
C LYS A 298 19.86 -2.10 25.45
N ARG A 299 19.13 -3.23 25.47
CA ARG A 299 19.65 -4.59 25.40
C ARG A 299 19.33 -5.20 24.05
N LYS A 300 20.34 -5.72 23.37
CA LYS A 300 20.14 -6.47 22.13
C LYS A 300 19.64 -7.88 22.44
N MET A 301 18.57 -8.29 21.76
CA MET A 301 17.95 -9.62 21.91
C MET A 301 18.48 -10.60 20.86
N PHE A 302 18.33 -10.27 19.59
CA PHE A 302 18.80 -11.08 18.48
C PHE A 302 19.15 -10.22 17.27
N LYS A 303 19.73 -10.82 16.25
CA LYS A 303 20.04 -10.23 14.96
C LYS A 303 19.85 -11.26 13.86
N GLY A 304 19.58 -10.80 12.65
CA GLY A 304 19.43 -11.66 11.48
C GLY A 304 19.42 -10.86 10.18
N GLY A 305 19.05 -11.55 9.12
CA GLY A 305 18.99 -10.97 7.77
C GLY A 305 20.36 -10.64 7.17
N TYR A 306 20.35 -10.31 5.90
CA TYR A 306 21.54 -9.88 5.13
C TYR A 306 21.29 -8.47 4.62
N LYS A 307 22.34 -7.68 4.47
CA LYS A 307 22.23 -6.35 3.86
C LYS A 307 22.23 -6.51 2.33
N HIS A 308 21.16 -6.03 1.71
CA HIS A 308 21.07 -5.91 0.26
C HIS A 308 20.87 -4.43 -0.10
N GLU A 309 21.70 -3.88 -0.96
CA GLU A 309 21.63 -2.45 -1.31
C GLU A 309 20.43 -2.11 -2.19
N ALA A 310 19.99 -3.06 -3.00
CA ALA A 310 18.86 -2.91 -3.95
C ALA A 310 17.62 -3.71 -3.55
N SER A 311 17.54 -4.26 -2.32
CA SER A 311 16.45 -5.16 -1.97
C SER A 311 15.28 -4.43 -1.32
N TYR A 312 14.10 -4.96 -1.58
CA TYR A 312 12.87 -4.66 -0.88
C TYR A 312 13.02 -4.87 0.63
N LEU A 313 12.53 -3.91 1.39
CA LEU A 313 12.44 -4.03 2.84
C LEU A 313 11.14 -4.75 3.20
N ASP A 314 11.24 -6.00 3.64
CA ASP A 314 10.10 -6.73 4.18
C ASP A 314 9.89 -6.33 5.65
N GLU A 315 8.90 -5.47 5.90
CA GLU A 315 8.54 -4.99 7.23
C GLU A 315 7.94 -6.09 8.13
N ALA A 316 7.40 -7.13 7.52
CA ALA A 316 6.90 -8.31 8.22
C ALA A 316 8.01 -9.32 8.61
N ASN A 317 9.28 -8.98 8.42
CA ASN A 317 10.37 -9.90 8.75
C ASN A 317 11.53 -9.19 9.48
N PRO A 318 11.73 -9.44 10.78
CA PRO A 318 10.96 -10.32 11.68
C PRO A 318 9.80 -9.58 12.36
N LEU A 319 8.73 -10.28 12.65
CA LEU A 319 7.66 -9.81 13.54
C LEU A 319 8.02 -10.08 14.99
N ILE A 320 7.52 -9.27 15.92
CA ILE A 320 7.66 -9.47 17.36
C ILE A 320 6.35 -9.21 18.10
N ALA A 321 6.10 -9.96 19.17
CA ALA A 321 5.04 -9.70 20.14
C ALA A 321 5.44 -10.16 21.55
N TRP A 322 4.98 -9.41 22.55
CA TRP A 322 5.12 -9.85 23.93
C TRP A 322 4.05 -10.87 24.29
N HIS A 323 4.45 -11.90 25.01
CA HIS A 323 3.50 -12.74 25.72
C HIS A 323 2.88 -11.94 26.88
N PRO A 324 1.58 -12.04 27.18
CA PRO A 324 0.92 -11.26 28.24
C PRO A 324 1.55 -11.38 29.62
N SER A 325 2.18 -12.52 29.92
CA SER A 325 2.94 -12.71 31.17
C SER A 325 4.16 -11.80 31.33
N GLY A 326 4.61 -11.12 30.25
CA GLY A 326 5.85 -10.33 30.26
C GLY A 326 7.15 -11.14 30.30
N LYS A 327 7.08 -12.47 30.47
CA LYS A 327 8.25 -13.35 30.58
C LYS A 327 8.90 -13.68 29.25
N TYR A 328 8.14 -13.63 28.16
CA TYR A 328 8.58 -14.03 26.83
C TYR A 328 8.38 -12.92 25.81
N LEU A 329 9.38 -12.74 24.95
CA LEU A 329 9.25 -12.04 23.69
C LEU A 329 9.24 -13.08 22.57
N THR A 330 8.21 -13.09 21.74
CA THR A 330 8.09 -14.01 20.60
C THR A 330 8.47 -13.30 19.32
N SER A 331 9.17 -14.00 18.44
CA SER A 331 9.49 -13.51 17.09
C SER A 331 9.08 -14.52 16.04
N ILE A 332 8.39 -14.07 14.99
CA ILE A 332 8.07 -14.85 13.80
C ILE A 332 8.90 -14.28 12.65
N TYR A 333 9.61 -15.15 11.92
CA TYR A 333 10.45 -14.74 10.80
C TYR A 333 10.64 -15.86 9.79
N GLU A 334 10.91 -15.51 8.55
CA GLU A 334 11.22 -16.44 7.49
C GLU A 334 12.70 -16.88 7.54
N LYS A 335 12.94 -18.17 7.37
CA LYS A 335 14.28 -18.73 7.22
C LYS A 335 14.27 -19.95 6.30
N LYS A 336 15.02 -19.90 5.21
CA LYS A 336 15.14 -20.98 4.22
C LYS A 336 13.78 -21.41 3.66
N GLY A 337 12.93 -20.47 3.31
CA GLY A 337 11.60 -20.69 2.72
C GLY A 337 10.53 -21.20 3.70
N HIS A 338 10.80 -21.13 5.01
CA HIS A 338 9.85 -21.54 6.05
C HIS A 338 9.80 -20.53 7.18
N TYR A 339 8.62 -20.31 7.72
CA TYR A 339 8.45 -19.49 8.91
C TYR A 339 8.90 -20.25 10.17
N LYS A 340 9.54 -19.52 11.08
CA LYS A 340 9.93 -19.97 12.42
C LYS A 340 9.35 -19.05 13.46
N MET A 341 8.96 -19.64 14.57
CA MET A 341 8.52 -18.94 15.76
C MET A 341 9.53 -19.22 16.88
N ASP A 342 10.20 -18.17 17.34
CA ASP A 342 11.17 -18.22 18.41
C ASP A 342 10.61 -17.54 19.65
N TYR A 343 10.77 -18.18 20.79
CA TYR A 343 10.42 -17.68 22.11
C TYR A 343 11.69 -17.32 22.85
N PHE A 344 11.83 -16.07 23.24
CA PHE A 344 12.94 -15.57 24.03
C PHE A 344 12.49 -15.36 25.47
N GLU A 345 12.88 -16.27 26.37
CA GLU A 345 12.64 -16.16 27.81
C GLU A 345 13.55 -15.07 28.37
N LEU A 346 12.96 -14.09 29.04
CA LEU A 346 13.67 -12.95 29.60
C LEU A 346 14.14 -13.23 31.02
N GLY A 347 15.44 -13.13 31.23
CA GLY A 347 16.11 -13.33 32.52
C GLY A 347 17.52 -12.73 32.49
N LYS A 348 18.37 -13.14 33.45
CA LYS A 348 19.81 -12.80 33.41
C LYS A 348 20.40 -13.26 32.08
N ASN A 349 20.13 -14.52 31.71
CA ASN A 349 20.48 -15.08 30.40
C ASN A 349 19.20 -15.25 29.57
N ILE A 350 19.30 -14.94 28.27
CA ILE A 350 18.21 -15.14 27.33
C ILE A 350 18.22 -16.58 26.86
N LYS A 351 17.17 -17.34 27.19
CA LYS A 351 16.95 -18.67 26.62
C LYS A 351 16.08 -18.55 25.38
N ARG A 352 16.43 -19.27 24.34
CA ARG A 352 15.72 -19.29 23.06
C ARG A 352 15.17 -20.68 22.79
N THR A 353 13.88 -20.79 22.57
CA THR A 353 13.22 -22.00 22.09
C THR A 353 12.63 -21.72 20.71
N SER A 354 12.84 -22.62 19.76
CA SER A 354 12.43 -22.45 18.36
C SER A 354 11.42 -23.53 17.96
N SER A 355 10.38 -23.10 17.27
CA SER A 355 9.35 -23.96 16.68
C SER A 355 9.22 -23.66 15.20
N LYS A 356 8.99 -24.69 14.36
CA LYS A 356 8.71 -24.53 12.95
C LYS A 356 7.23 -24.21 12.75
N PHE A 357 6.96 -23.38 11.73
CA PHE A 357 5.65 -22.86 11.42
C PHE A 357 5.43 -22.95 9.90
N TYR A 358 4.77 -24.01 9.45
CA TYR A 358 4.77 -24.37 8.02
C TYR A 358 3.54 -23.93 7.23
N TYR A 359 2.56 -23.32 7.89
CA TYR A 359 1.23 -23.19 7.33
C TYR A 359 1.05 -22.03 6.36
N PHE A 360 1.95 -21.06 6.33
CA PHE A 360 1.78 -19.80 5.61
C PHE A 360 2.87 -19.55 4.58
N ASP A 361 2.49 -18.94 3.48
CA ASP A 361 3.42 -18.38 2.50
C ASP A 361 4.09 -17.11 3.05
N LYS A 362 3.31 -16.29 3.79
CA LYS A 362 3.79 -15.15 4.57
C LYS A 362 2.97 -14.96 5.84
N VAL A 363 3.56 -14.38 6.89
CA VAL A 363 2.87 -13.88 8.09
C VAL A 363 3.06 -12.37 8.12
N LEU A 364 1.98 -11.61 8.24
CA LEU A 364 1.99 -10.15 8.11
C LEU A 364 2.00 -9.43 9.46
N ASP A 365 1.25 -9.89 10.44
CA ASP A 365 1.25 -9.42 11.84
C ASP A 365 0.66 -10.50 12.75
N PHE A 366 0.91 -10.40 14.05
CA PHE A 366 0.31 -11.27 15.04
C PHE A 366 0.23 -10.62 16.43
N SER A 367 -0.74 -11.08 17.23
CA SER A 367 -0.87 -10.70 18.64
C SER A 367 -1.39 -11.86 19.49
N TYR A 368 -1.05 -11.83 20.77
CA TYR A 368 -1.53 -12.82 21.74
C TYR A 368 -2.91 -12.49 22.26
N SER A 369 -3.69 -13.54 22.59
CA SER A 369 -4.88 -13.47 23.44
C SER A 369 -4.51 -13.05 24.86
N SER A 370 -5.49 -12.60 25.65
CA SER A 370 -5.27 -12.11 27.00
C SER A 370 -4.66 -13.16 27.94
N ASN A 371 -5.03 -14.43 27.76
CA ASN A 371 -4.49 -15.56 28.53
C ASN A 371 -3.16 -16.08 27.99
N GLY A 372 -2.69 -15.61 26.81
CA GLY A 372 -1.45 -16.02 26.17
C GLY A 372 -1.47 -17.41 25.52
N ASN A 373 -2.60 -18.09 25.50
CA ASN A 373 -2.70 -19.44 24.92
C ASN A 373 -2.81 -19.43 23.40
N ASP A 374 -3.51 -18.44 22.87
CA ASP A 374 -3.79 -18.31 21.44
C ASP A 374 -3.12 -17.07 20.85
N ILE A 375 -2.91 -17.11 19.57
CA ILE A 375 -2.38 -16.02 18.75
C ILE A 375 -3.39 -15.77 17.64
N VAL A 376 -3.79 -14.52 17.43
CA VAL A 376 -4.41 -14.11 16.19
C VAL A 376 -3.31 -13.58 15.26
N LEU A 377 -3.36 -13.97 14.01
CA LEU A 377 -2.41 -13.54 13.00
C LEU A 377 -3.09 -13.24 11.67
N SER A 378 -2.49 -12.35 10.90
CA SER A 378 -2.73 -12.20 9.49
C SER A 378 -1.69 -12.99 8.71
N GLY A 379 -2.15 -13.85 7.80
CA GLY A 379 -1.28 -14.75 7.07
C GLY A 379 -1.72 -14.93 5.62
N VAL A 380 -0.73 -15.05 4.75
CA VAL A 380 -0.94 -15.30 3.32
C VAL A 380 -0.97 -16.79 3.08
N GLN A 381 -2.04 -17.26 2.48
CA GLN A 381 -2.19 -18.62 1.94
C GLN A 381 -2.85 -18.57 0.57
N LYS A 382 -2.32 -19.32 -0.38
CA LYS A 382 -2.89 -19.44 -1.74
C LYS A 382 -3.14 -18.09 -2.44
N GLY A 383 -2.33 -17.08 -2.13
CA GLY A 383 -2.45 -15.75 -2.72
C GLY A 383 -3.54 -14.87 -2.12
N GLN A 384 -4.00 -15.15 -0.91
CA GLN A 384 -4.93 -14.33 -0.14
C GLN A 384 -4.36 -14.04 1.24
N SER A 385 -4.65 -12.86 1.79
CA SER A 385 -4.25 -12.45 3.15
C SER A 385 -5.46 -12.45 4.07
N ASP A 386 -5.51 -13.44 4.96
CA ASP A 386 -6.64 -13.72 5.83
C ASP A 386 -6.25 -13.74 7.31
N LEU A 387 -7.25 -13.71 8.18
CA LEU A 387 -7.10 -13.84 9.63
C LEU A 387 -7.20 -15.29 10.09
N PHE A 388 -6.32 -15.63 11.02
CA PHE A 388 -6.26 -16.96 11.62
C PHE A 388 -6.08 -16.88 13.13
N ILE A 389 -6.72 -17.80 13.88
CA ILE A 389 -6.35 -18.10 15.25
C ILE A 389 -5.43 -19.31 15.22
N PHE A 390 -4.31 -19.21 15.89
CA PHE A 390 -3.31 -20.27 16.02
C PHE A 390 -2.97 -20.51 17.48
N ASN A 391 -3.06 -21.79 17.90
CA ASN A 391 -2.62 -22.18 19.23
C ASN A 391 -1.19 -22.74 19.16
N PRO A 392 -0.18 -22.07 19.74
CA PRO A 392 1.22 -22.49 19.64
C PRO A 392 1.51 -23.85 20.30
N ARG A 393 0.71 -24.23 21.29
CA ARG A 393 0.90 -25.48 22.06
C ARG A 393 0.36 -26.68 21.31
N THR A 394 -0.90 -26.62 20.86
CA THR A 394 -1.57 -27.72 20.16
C THR A 394 -1.28 -27.73 18.67
N LYS A 395 -0.76 -26.63 18.12
CA LYS A 395 -0.58 -26.38 16.66
C LYS A 395 -1.89 -26.30 15.90
N PHE A 396 -3.01 -26.20 16.59
CA PHE A 396 -4.31 -26.02 15.94
C PHE A 396 -4.38 -24.62 15.29
N THR A 397 -4.86 -24.59 14.06
CA THR A 397 -5.07 -23.35 13.28
C THR A 397 -6.50 -23.29 12.81
N ARG A 398 -7.17 -22.18 13.04
CA ARG A 398 -8.50 -21.88 12.57
C ARG A 398 -8.49 -20.62 11.70
N GLN A 399 -8.92 -20.76 10.46
CA GLN A 399 -9.13 -19.64 9.56
C GLN A 399 -10.44 -18.91 9.94
N LEU A 400 -10.41 -17.59 10.01
CA LEU A 400 -11.55 -16.75 10.38
C LEU A 400 -12.16 -16.05 9.17
N THR A 401 -11.31 -15.55 8.28
CA THR A 401 -11.70 -14.94 7.00
C THR A 401 -11.14 -15.80 5.87
N ASN A 402 -11.85 -15.84 4.74
CA ASN A 402 -11.42 -16.57 3.55
C ASN A 402 -12.06 -15.89 2.35
N ASP A 403 -11.50 -14.78 1.96
CA ASP A 403 -12.01 -13.97 0.89
C ASP A 403 -10.88 -13.16 0.20
N ARG A 404 -11.23 -12.32 -0.76
CA ARG A 404 -10.26 -11.56 -1.57
C ARG A 404 -9.75 -10.28 -0.93
N TRP A 405 -10.24 -9.93 0.24
CA TRP A 405 -9.87 -8.69 0.91
C TRP A 405 -8.59 -8.88 1.72
N ASP A 406 -7.77 -7.85 1.77
CA ASP A 406 -6.55 -7.88 2.56
C ASP A 406 -6.89 -7.55 4.01
N ASP A 407 -6.78 -8.54 4.89
CA ASP A 407 -7.02 -8.43 6.32
C ASP A 407 -5.70 -8.38 7.09
N ASN A 408 -5.47 -7.30 7.85
CA ASN A 408 -4.19 -7.10 8.52
C ASN A 408 -4.33 -6.47 9.92
N HIS A 409 -3.22 -6.46 10.67
CA HIS A 409 -3.09 -5.88 12.02
C HIS A 409 -4.12 -6.38 13.05
N PRO A 410 -4.36 -7.69 13.17
CA PRO A 410 -5.37 -8.21 14.08
C PRO A 410 -4.94 -8.08 15.55
N LYS A 411 -5.90 -7.72 16.41
CA LYS A 411 -5.73 -7.62 17.87
C LYS A 411 -6.94 -8.22 18.58
N PHE A 412 -6.70 -9.06 19.56
CA PHE A 412 -7.75 -9.44 20.50
C PHE A 412 -8.15 -8.23 21.34
N VAL A 413 -9.45 -8.02 21.49
CA VAL A 413 -10.04 -6.89 22.23
C VAL A 413 -11.23 -7.36 23.06
N MET A 414 -11.68 -6.54 24.05
CA MET A 414 -12.84 -6.83 24.88
C MET A 414 -12.79 -8.22 25.51
N ASN A 415 -11.71 -8.53 26.26
CA ASN A 415 -11.47 -9.82 26.90
C ASN A 415 -11.51 -11.00 25.92
N ASP A 416 -10.89 -10.84 24.74
CA ASP A 416 -10.80 -11.82 23.64
C ASP A 416 -12.16 -12.17 22.98
N GLN A 417 -13.23 -11.41 23.25
CA GLN A 417 -14.52 -11.62 22.61
C GLN A 417 -14.54 -11.21 21.16
N TYR A 418 -13.72 -10.19 20.80
CA TYR A 418 -13.63 -9.69 19.46
C TYR A 418 -12.18 -9.63 18.98
N ILE A 419 -12.01 -9.64 17.65
CA ILE A 419 -10.77 -9.30 16.98
C ILE A 419 -10.99 -7.99 16.23
N LEU A 420 -10.21 -6.96 16.59
CA LEU A 420 -10.11 -5.69 15.90
C LEU A 420 -9.04 -5.79 14.81
N PHE A 421 -9.35 -5.41 13.59
CA PHE A 421 -8.42 -5.49 12.46
C PHE A 421 -8.71 -4.42 11.40
N GLN A 422 -7.79 -4.20 10.51
CA GLN A 422 -7.98 -3.39 9.31
C GLN A 422 -8.20 -4.27 8.08
N SER A 423 -9.01 -3.80 7.14
CA SER A 423 -9.29 -4.52 5.90
C SER A 423 -9.53 -3.58 4.72
N THR A 424 -9.23 -4.06 3.53
CA THR A 424 -9.54 -3.38 2.27
C THR A 424 -10.99 -3.63 1.80
N ARG A 425 -11.81 -4.30 2.59
CA ARG A 425 -13.20 -4.62 2.27
C ARG A 425 -14.11 -3.40 2.37
N PHE A 426 -15.13 -3.37 1.54
CA PHE A 426 -16.22 -2.39 1.60
C PHE A 426 -17.55 -3.01 2.04
N THR A 427 -17.55 -4.25 2.49
CA THR A 427 -18.73 -4.99 2.94
C THR A 427 -18.46 -5.64 4.30
N ASP A 428 -19.49 -5.77 5.10
CA ASP A 428 -19.46 -6.43 6.40
C ASP A 428 -19.69 -7.96 6.33
N SER A 429 -19.86 -8.52 5.13
CA SER A 429 -20.14 -9.95 4.93
C SER A 429 -18.86 -10.74 4.68
N LEU A 430 -18.72 -11.88 5.37
CA LEU A 430 -17.67 -12.89 5.16
C LEU A 430 -18.04 -13.93 4.08
N LYS A 431 -18.97 -13.62 3.19
CA LYS A 431 -19.28 -14.53 2.08
C LYS A 431 -18.08 -14.65 1.17
N THR A 432 -17.65 -15.88 0.94
CA THR A 432 -16.58 -16.20 0.00
C THR A 432 -16.95 -15.73 -1.40
N THR A 433 -16.24 -14.75 -1.92
CA THR A 433 -16.40 -14.26 -3.28
C THR A 433 -15.20 -14.72 -4.10
N SER A 434 -15.46 -15.57 -5.10
CA SER A 434 -14.42 -15.94 -6.05
C SER A 434 -14.22 -14.82 -7.09
N PHE A 435 -12.99 -14.66 -7.62
CA PHE A 435 -12.67 -13.69 -8.69
C PHE A 435 -13.40 -13.93 -10.03
N LYS A 436 -14.58 -14.57 -10.01
CA LYS A 436 -15.28 -14.97 -11.22
C LYS A 436 -16.01 -13.84 -11.94
N GLN A 437 -16.33 -12.74 -11.24
CA GLN A 437 -17.08 -11.62 -11.82
C GLN A 437 -16.16 -10.41 -12.09
N LYS A 438 -16.48 -9.64 -13.14
CA LYS A 438 -15.70 -8.47 -13.55
C LYS A 438 -15.63 -7.36 -12.45
N GLU A 439 -16.68 -7.27 -11.64
CA GLU A 439 -16.79 -6.39 -10.47
C GLU A 439 -15.82 -6.77 -9.35
N ASP A 440 -15.31 -7.99 -9.36
CA ASP A 440 -14.36 -8.51 -8.37
C ASP A 440 -12.93 -7.96 -8.51
N LEU A 441 -12.65 -7.16 -9.54
CA LEU A 441 -11.35 -6.52 -9.75
C LEU A 441 -11.14 -5.24 -8.91
N PHE A 442 -12.21 -4.70 -8.36
CA PHE A 442 -12.17 -3.48 -7.56
C PHE A 442 -11.89 -3.82 -6.09
N THR A 443 -10.63 -4.07 -5.75
CA THR A 443 -10.20 -3.97 -4.37
C THR A 443 -10.20 -2.50 -3.99
N SER A 444 -10.70 -2.15 -2.81
CA SER A 444 -10.56 -0.80 -2.29
C SER A 444 -9.07 -0.44 -2.22
N ASN A 445 -8.72 0.77 -2.64
CA ASN A 445 -7.37 1.29 -2.48
C ASN A 445 -7.13 1.81 -1.05
N THR A 446 -8.13 1.76 -0.19
CA THR A 446 -8.12 2.24 1.19
C THR A 446 -8.49 1.13 2.16
N THR A 447 -8.11 1.31 3.39
CA THR A 447 -8.38 0.37 4.48
C THR A 447 -9.32 0.99 5.49
N ASP A 448 -10.30 0.20 5.93
CA ASP A 448 -11.23 0.52 7.01
C ASP A 448 -11.05 -0.46 8.20
N LEU A 449 -11.68 -0.15 9.33
CA LEU A 449 -11.59 -0.91 10.56
C LEU A 449 -12.83 -1.78 10.79
N PHE A 450 -12.59 -3.01 11.25
CA PHE A 450 -13.63 -4.00 11.48
C PHE A 450 -13.42 -4.74 12.80
N LEU A 451 -14.54 -5.25 13.37
CA LEU A 451 -14.54 -6.21 14.46
C LEU A 451 -15.10 -7.56 13.96
N TYR A 452 -14.42 -8.63 14.33
CA TYR A 452 -14.87 -10.00 14.18
C TYR A 452 -15.33 -10.55 15.53
N ASP A 453 -16.54 -11.13 15.59
CA ASP A 453 -17.09 -11.75 16.80
C ASP A 453 -16.53 -13.16 16.97
N CYS A 454 -15.67 -13.35 17.96
CA CYS A 454 -15.02 -14.63 18.28
C CYS A 454 -15.90 -15.56 19.13
N LEU A 455 -16.94 -15.04 19.78
CA LEU A 455 -17.84 -15.85 20.60
C LEU A 455 -18.81 -16.62 19.73
N ASN A 456 -19.46 -15.89 18.82
CA ASN A 456 -20.52 -16.45 17.98
C ASN A 456 -20.00 -16.92 16.62
N PHE A 457 -18.73 -16.60 16.29
CA PHE A 457 -18.14 -16.85 14.95
C PHE A 457 -19.06 -16.36 13.83
N SER A 458 -19.57 -15.15 14.01
CA SER A 458 -20.53 -14.54 13.10
C SER A 458 -19.99 -14.42 11.69
N PRO A 459 -20.77 -14.80 10.66
CA PRO A 459 -20.39 -14.57 9.27
C PRO A 459 -20.52 -13.10 8.86
N LYS A 460 -20.95 -12.24 9.78
CA LYS A 460 -21.09 -10.81 9.59
C LYS A 460 -20.14 -10.07 10.53
N LEU A 461 -19.36 -9.15 9.95
CA LEU A 461 -18.47 -8.27 10.68
C LEU A 461 -19.19 -7.03 11.18
N ILE A 462 -18.63 -6.36 12.17
CA ILE A 462 -19.03 -5.02 12.58
C ILE A 462 -18.05 -4.06 11.91
N GLN A 463 -18.53 -3.31 10.92
CA GLN A 463 -17.75 -2.25 10.30
C GLN A 463 -17.73 -1.03 11.22
N LEU A 464 -16.54 -0.59 11.61
CA LEU A 464 -16.34 0.57 12.49
C LEU A 464 -16.20 1.86 11.71
N THR A 465 -15.49 1.81 10.59
CA THR A 465 -15.25 2.97 9.73
C THR A 465 -15.65 2.68 8.30
N ASN A 466 -16.01 3.74 7.58
CA ASN A 466 -16.33 3.70 6.15
C ASN A 466 -16.01 5.08 5.56
N THR A 467 -14.72 5.34 5.37
CA THR A 467 -14.22 6.64 4.93
C THR A 467 -13.54 6.51 3.56
N PRO A 468 -14.27 6.80 2.47
CA PRO A 468 -13.72 6.75 1.13
C PRO A 468 -12.44 7.60 1.00
N LEU A 469 -11.44 7.10 0.27
CA LEU A 469 -10.16 7.77 0.01
C LEU A 469 -9.28 8.04 1.23
N VAL A 470 -9.59 7.49 2.39
CA VAL A 470 -8.80 7.59 3.62
C VAL A 470 -8.31 6.22 4.01
N ASN A 471 -7.04 6.11 4.40
CA ASN A 471 -6.49 4.89 4.97
C ASN A 471 -6.57 4.95 6.49
N GLU A 472 -7.20 3.96 7.08
CA GLU A 472 -7.31 3.77 8.52
C GLU A 472 -6.56 2.50 8.90
N THR A 473 -5.50 2.67 9.67
CA THR A 473 -4.51 1.61 9.87
C THR A 473 -4.11 1.47 11.33
N ASN A 474 -3.52 0.32 11.65
CA ASN A 474 -2.90 0.04 12.95
C ASN A 474 -3.81 0.34 14.16
N PRO A 475 -5.00 -0.29 14.23
CA PRO A 475 -5.94 -0.06 15.31
C PRO A 475 -5.45 -0.64 16.64
N LEU A 476 -5.70 0.09 17.74
CA LEU A 476 -5.30 -0.25 19.09
C LEU A 476 -6.44 0.07 20.06
N MET A 477 -6.79 -0.83 20.95
CA MET A 477 -7.77 -0.57 21.98
C MET A 477 -7.11 -0.05 23.26
N ILE A 478 -7.50 1.13 23.74
CA ILE A 478 -6.95 1.74 24.96
C ILE A 478 -7.79 1.52 26.20
N ASP A 479 -9.08 1.29 26.06
CA ASP A 479 -10.01 0.80 27.08
C ASP A 479 -11.21 0.10 26.42
N ASN A 480 -12.26 -0.22 27.14
CA ASN A 480 -13.38 -0.99 26.61
C ASN A 480 -14.28 -0.23 25.60
N ALA A 481 -14.15 1.08 25.55
CA ALA A 481 -14.96 1.93 24.68
C ALA A 481 -14.13 2.72 23.65
N HIS A 482 -12.81 2.84 23.86
CA HIS A 482 -11.98 3.73 23.06
C HIS A 482 -10.89 2.98 22.30
N PHE A 483 -10.77 3.35 21.02
CA PHE A 483 -9.76 2.85 20.10
C PHE A 483 -8.90 3.99 19.57
N LEU A 484 -7.62 3.72 19.40
CA LEU A 484 -6.71 4.58 18.64
C LEU A 484 -6.44 3.92 17.30
N TYR A 485 -6.38 4.72 16.24
CA TYR A 485 -5.92 4.28 14.94
C TYR A 485 -5.17 5.40 14.23
N LEU A 486 -4.46 5.05 13.19
CA LEU A 486 -3.77 6.01 12.34
C LEU A 486 -4.60 6.28 11.10
N SER A 487 -4.76 7.55 10.75
CA SER A 487 -5.52 7.97 9.58
C SER A 487 -4.76 9.03 8.80
N ASP A 488 -4.85 8.97 7.47
CA ASP A 488 -4.28 9.94 6.55
C ASP A 488 -5.30 11.02 6.10
N VAL A 489 -6.41 11.16 6.84
CA VAL A 489 -7.49 12.13 6.56
C VAL A 489 -7.00 13.58 6.46
N SER A 490 -5.96 13.92 7.18
CA SER A 490 -5.30 15.24 7.11
C SER A 490 -4.29 15.35 5.94
N GLY A 491 -3.97 14.25 5.30
CA GLY A 491 -2.85 14.11 4.35
C GLY A 491 -1.55 13.70 5.01
N ILE A 492 -1.47 13.70 6.33
CA ILE A 492 -0.36 13.21 7.14
C ILE A 492 -0.92 12.15 8.09
N LYS A 493 -0.28 11.00 8.19
CA LYS A 493 -0.73 9.91 9.05
C LYS A 493 -0.65 10.30 10.53
N ASN A 494 -1.81 10.63 11.10
CA ASN A 494 -2.00 11.08 12.45
C ASN A 494 -2.97 10.18 13.23
N ARG A 495 -3.02 10.36 14.57
CA ARG A 495 -3.91 9.60 15.45
C ARG A 495 -5.32 10.12 15.42
N GLN A 496 -6.25 9.18 15.30
CA GLN A 496 -7.66 9.35 15.59
C GLN A 496 -8.02 8.58 16.86
N LEU A 497 -8.90 9.14 17.66
CA LEU A 497 -9.53 8.49 18.79
C LEU A 497 -10.96 8.19 18.39
N ALA A 498 -11.34 6.92 18.45
CA ALA A 498 -12.69 6.48 18.23
C ALA A 498 -13.34 6.05 19.52
N THR A 499 -14.62 6.36 19.66
CA THR A 499 -15.49 5.88 20.73
C THR A 499 -16.50 4.91 20.14
N LEU A 500 -16.55 3.71 20.70
CA LEU A 500 -17.57 2.71 20.41
C LEU A 500 -18.64 2.75 21.50
N ASP A 501 -19.85 3.05 21.11
CA ASP A 501 -21.03 3.03 21.95
C ASP A 501 -22.08 2.10 21.34
N SER A 502 -23.13 1.80 22.07
CA SER A 502 -24.23 0.99 21.57
C SER A 502 -25.59 1.66 21.88
N THR A 503 -26.47 1.61 20.90
CA THR A 503 -27.86 2.03 21.07
C THR A 503 -28.81 0.88 20.73
N ILE A 504 -30.02 0.93 21.24
CA ILE A 504 -31.06 -0.05 20.91
C ILE A 504 -31.45 0.15 19.45
N ALA A 505 -31.26 -0.88 18.62
CA ALA A 505 -31.66 -0.88 17.22
C ALA A 505 -33.18 -1.16 17.08
N PHE A 506 -33.63 -2.21 17.74
CA PHE A 506 -35.06 -2.59 17.86
C PHE A 506 -35.25 -3.56 19.03
N ILE A 507 -36.49 -3.75 19.41
CA ILE A 507 -36.92 -4.69 20.46
C ILE A 507 -37.96 -5.62 19.85
N ASP A 508 -37.73 -6.92 19.98
CA ASP A 508 -38.72 -7.98 19.72
C ASP A 508 -38.89 -8.83 20.98
N THR A 509 -38.60 -10.11 20.95
CA THR A 509 -38.51 -10.98 22.14
C THR A 509 -37.22 -10.72 22.94
N SER A 510 -36.27 -9.97 22.38
CA SER A 510 -35.00 -9.57 22.98
C SER A 510 -34.64 -8.13 22.55
N ILE A 511 -33.71 -7.50 23.26
CA ILE A 511 -33.20 -6.19 22.90
C ILE A 511 -32.03 -6.39 21.94
N HIS A 512 -32.12 -5.80 20.72
CA HIS A 512 -31.07 -5.79 19.71
C HIS A 512 -30.35 -4.45 19.75
N TYR A 513 -29.02 -4.51 19.85
CA TYR A 513 -28.17 -3.33 19.89
C TYR A 513 -27.51 -3.06 18.53
N LYS A 514 -27.38 -1.79 18.19
CA LYS A 514 -26.57 -1.28 17.09
C LYS A 514 -25.38 -0.53 17.66
N TYR A 515 -24.20 -0.84 17.19
CA TYR A 515 -23.01 -0.09 17.56
C TYR A 515 -22.97 1.26 16.86
N ILE A 516 -22.58 2.29 17.59
CA ILE A 516 -22.33 3.64 17.11
C ILE A 516 -20.85 3.89 17.24
N PHE A 517 -20.25 4.36 16.18
CA PHE A 517 -18.85 4.69 16.11
C PHE A 517 -18.69 6.18 15.82
N SER A 518 -17.96 6.88 16.67
CA SER A 518 -17.57 8.28 16.47
C SER A 518 -16.07 8.43 16.57
N SER A 519 -15.48 9.30 15.78
CA SER A 519 -14.04 9.51 15.79
C SER A 519 -13.66 10.99 15.82
N GLU A 520 -12.56 11.29 16.51
CA GLU A 520 -12.01 12.63 16.67
C GLU A 520 -10.49 12.61 16.49
N SER A 521 -9.94 13.67 15.92
CA SER A 521 -8.49 13.82 15.80
C SER A 521 -7.85 14.20 17.13
N VAL A 522 -6.81 13.46 17.53
CA VAL A 522 -6.07 13.68 18.79
C VAL A 522 -4.60 13.98 18.59
N SER A 523 -4.15 14.05 17.34
CA SER A 523 -2.81 14.54 16.99
C SER A 523 -2.85 15.30 15.65
N ASN A 524 -1.97 16.29 15.52
CA ASN A 524 -1.82 17.11 14.32
C ASN A 524 -0.33 17.32 14.02
N TYR A 525 0.43 16.22 13.99
CA TYR A 525 1.87 16.26 13.79
C TYR A 525 2.23 16.57 12.34
N SER A 526 3.35 17.24 12.17
CA SER A 526 3.90 17.60 10.85
C SER A 526 4.60 16.42 10.13
N SER A 527 4.76 15.28 10.78
CA SER A 527 5.33 14.07 10.17
C SER A 527 4.50 12.85 10.54
N ASP A 528 4.45 11.87 9.62
CA ASP A 528 3.68 10.64 9.81
C ASP A 528 4.08 9.91 11.08
N ILE A 529 3.09 9.47 11.83
CA ILE A 529 3.27 8.42 12.82
C ILE A 529 3.42 7.11 12.06
N GLN A 530 4.62 6.53 12.13
CA GLN A 530 4.93 5.31 11.37
C GLN A 530 4.46 4.05 12.08
N LEU A 531 4.67 3.99 13.39
CA LEU A 531 4.29 2.87 14.23
C LEU A 531 3.69 3.38 15.52
N GLN A 532 2.71 2.66 16.03
CA GLN A 532 2.17 2.87 17.38
C GLN A 532 1.89 1.55 18.08
N ASP A 533 1.89 1.58 19.40
CA ASP A 533 1.52 0.43 20.23
C ASP A 533 0.97 0.88 21.58
N VAL A 534 0.22 0.00 22.23
CA VAL A 534 -0.30 0.16 23.58
C VAL A 534 0.09 -1.07 24.40
N ASN A 535 0.52 -0.90 25.63
CA ASN A 535 0.84 -2.01 26.49
C ASN A 535 -0.43 -2.79 26.91
N PHE A 536 -0.25 -4.05 27.25
CA PHE A 536 -1.36 -4.94 27.61
C PHE A 536 -2.23 -4.38 28.75
N ASN A 537 -1.61 -3.78 29.77
CA ASN A 537 -2.31 -3.18 30.90
C ASN A 537 -2.95 -1.81 30.58
N LYS A 538 -2.82 -1.33 29.34
CA LYS A 538 -3.44 -0.08 28.83
C LYS A 538 -3.06 1.17 29.65
N THR A 539 -1.86 1.20 30.21
CA THR A 539 -1.34 2.31 31.02
C THR A 539 -0.43 3.24 30.25
N LYS A 540 0.11 2.77 29.11
CA LYS A 540 1.06 3.52 28.30
C LYS A 540 0.87 3.22 26.82
N THR A 541 0.95 4.26 26.00
CA THR A 541 1.06 4.16 24.54
C THR A 541 2.45 4.61 24.09
N ALA A 542 2.91 4.09 22.98
CA ALA A 542 4.14 4.51 22.35
C ALA A 542 3.92 4.74 20.86
N PHE A 543 4.71 5.62 20.27
CA PHE A 543 4.71 5.82 18.82
C PHE A 543 6.08 6.29 18.32
N ILE A 544 6.31 6.09 17.03
CA ILE A 544 7.50 6.54 16.33
C ILE A 544 7.09 7.51 15.22
N ASN A 545 7.80 8.62 15.14
CA ASN A 545 7.82 9.51 13.98
C ASN A 545 9.24 9.73 13.46
N PHE A 546 9.35 10.20 12.22
CA PHE A 546 10.61 10.59 11.61
C PHE A 546 10.67 12.12 11.55
N TYR A 547 11.53 12.72 12.36
CA TYR A 547 11.72 14.17 12.45
C TYR A 547 13.19 14.51 12.70
N ASN A 548 13.67 15.63 12.17
CA ASN A 548 15.08 16.02 12.25
C ASN A 548 16.05 14.94 11.73
N ARG A 549 15.69 14.27 10.64
CA ARG A 549 16.48 13.21 9.99
C ARG A 549 16.78 12.01 10.88
N ARG A 550 15.92 11.72 11.83
CA ARG A 550 16.01 10.53 12.69
C ARG A 550 14.65 10.09 13.17
N PHE A 551 14.58 8.83 13.50
CA PHE A 551 13.44 8.29 14.22
C PHE A 551 13.45 8.75 15.68
N ASN A 552 12.29 9.05 16.20
CA ASN A 552 12.08 9.45 17.59
C ASN A 552 10.94 8.61 18.16
N LEU A 553 11.18 8.04 19.34
CA LEU A 553 10.20 7.28 20.10
C LEU A 553 9.60 8.20 21.17
N PHE A 554 8.28 8.26 21.21
CA PHE A 554 7.51 8.97 22.21
C PHE A 554 6.64 8.01 23.00
N THR A 555 6.33 8.38 24.24
CA THR A 555 5.39 7.66 25.09
C THR A 555 4.40 8.64 25.70
N ILE A 556 3.11 8.26 25.65
CA ILE A 556 2.00 9.08 26.17
C ILE A 556 1.08 8.14 26.98
N THR A 557 0.47 8.65 28.04
CA THR A 557 -0.57 7.90 28.76
C THR A 557 -1.90 7.93 28.01
N PRO A 558 -2.72 6.87 28.05
CA PRO A 558 -4.04 6.90 27.46
C PRO A 558 -4.91 8.09 27.96
N GLN A 559 -4.84 8.44 29.25
CA GLN A 559 -5.54 9.58 29.81
C GLN A 559 -5.20 10.90 29.11
N ALA A 560 -3.92 11.14 28.83
CA ALA A 560 -3.49 12.34 28.11
C ALA A 560 -4.04 12.38 26.69
N ILE A 561 -4.19 11.22 26.03
CA ILE A 561 -4.82 11.13 24.72
C ILE A 561 -6.33 11.40 24.81
N LEU A 562 -7.01 10.79 25.78
CA LEU A 562 -8.45 11.00 26.00
C LEU A 562 -8.80 12.46 26.30
N SER A 563 -7.89 13.21 26.90
CA SER A 563 -8.07 14.65 27.15
C SER A 563 -7.64 15.54 25.97
N SER A 564 -6.92 14.99 25.00
CA SER A 564 -6.47 15.75 23.81
C SER A 564 -7.60 15.79 22.78
N ARG A 565 -7.98 16.99 22.34
CA ARG A 565 -8.94 17.18 21.25
C ARG A 565 -8.40 18.26 20.31
N ILE A 566 -8.56 18.03 19.05
CA ILE A 566 -8.23 19.02 18.03
C ILE A 566 -9.55 19.55 17.47
N SER A 567 -9.81 20.82 17.74
CA SER A 567 -11.07 21.49 17.38
C SER A 567 -11.23 21.62 15.86
N GLN A 568 -10.14 21.78 15.13
CA GLN A 568 -10.15 21.90 13.68
C GLN A 568 -9.04 21.06 13.05
N LEU A 569 -9.42 20.13 12.17
CA LEU A 569 -8.49 19.31 11.43
C LEU A 569 -7.99 20.08 10.20
N ASN A 570 -6.70 20.35 10.17
CA ASN A 570 -6.03 20.90 8.98
C ASN A 570 -5.75 19.79 7.96
N LYS A 571 -5.83 20.14 6.67
CA LYS A 571 -5.50 19.22 5.57
C LYS A 571 -4.36 19.79 4.74
N THR A 572 -3.43 18.92 4.34
CA THR A 572 -2.37 19.28 3.38
C THR A 572 -2.96 19.68 2.02
N THR A 573 -2.20 20.47 1.28
CA THR A 573 -2.59 20.87 -0.08
C THR A 573 -2.83 19.66 -0.98
N ARG A 574 -2.01 18.61 -0.85
CA ARG A 574 -2.20 17.37 -1.60
C ARG A 574 -3.50 16.66 -1.23
N ARG A 575 -3.84 16.57 0.06
CA ARG A 575 -5.10 15.97 0.51
C ARG A 575 -6.31 16.72 -0.01
N LYS A 576 -6.27 18.05 0.06
CA LYS A 576 -7.34 18.90 -0.51
C LYS A 576 -7.52 18.67 -2.01
N SER A 577 -6.42 18.43 -2.75
CA SER A 577 -6.50 18.09 -4.18
C SER A 577 -7.20 16.74 -4.39
N ILE A 578 -6.84 15.71 -3.64
CA ILE A 578 -7.48 14.38 -3.73
C ILE A 578 -8.98 14.49 -3.43
N ASP A 579 -9.35 15.18 -2.35
CA ASP A 579 -10.74 15.34 -1.94
C ASP A 579 -11.56 16.09 -3.03
N ARG A 580 -10.98 17.13 -3.64
CA ARG A 580 -11.61 17.88 -4.72
C ARG A 580 -11.79 17.04 -5.99
N ASP A 581 -10.74 16.27 -6.36
CA ASP A 581 -10.76 15.48 -7.59
C ASP A 581 -11.75 14.29 -7.49
N ALA A 582 -12.13 13.90 -6.27
CA ALA A 582 -13.13 12.89 -6.01
C ALA A 582 -14.58 13.39 -6.14
N ILE A 583 -14.81 14.71 -6.16
CA ILE A 583 -16.15 15.28 -6.35
C ILE A 583 -16.50 15.18 -7.84
N PRO A 584 -17.65 14.56 -8.22
CA PRO A 584 -18.08 14.52 -9.61
C PRO A 584 -18.12 15.93 -10.23
N LYS A 585 -17.67 16.07 -11.46
CA LYS A 585 -17.56 17.37 -12.15
C LYS A 585 -18.87 18.15 -12.22
N GLU A 586 -20.01 17.46 -12.24
CA GLU A 586 -21.34 18.08 -12.19
C GLU A 586 -21.59 18.83 -10.88
N ARG A 587 -21.05 18.36 -9.74
CA ARG A 587 -21.16 19.03 -8.44
C ARG A 587 -20.07 20.09 -8.20
N GLN A 588 -18.99 20.07 -8.95
CA GLN A 588 -17.94 21.09 -8.82
C GLN A 588 -18.42 22.48 -9.25
N ASN A 589 -19.33 22.55 -10.23
CA ASN A 589 -19.93 23.83 -10.65
C ASN A 589 -20.86 24.39 -9.57
N ASP A 590 -21.61 23.52 -8.89
CA ASP A 590 -22.51 23.92 -7.78
C ASP A 590 -21.72 24.45 -6.57
N VAL A 591 -20.60 23.80 -6.23
CA VAL A 591 -19.74 24.23 -5.10
C VAL A 591 -19.06 25.59 -5.40
N ASN A 592 -18.61 25.80 -6.62
CA ASN A 592 -18.04 27.10 -7.01
C ASN A 592 -19.09 28.20 -7.02
N THR A 593 -20.31 27.89 -7.44
CA THR A 593 -21.46 28.83 -7.40
C THR A 593 -21.84 29.15 -5.96
N ILE A 594 -21.79 28.20 -5.04
CA ILE A 594 -22.07 28.41 -3.60
C ILE A 594 -20.97 29.26 -2.95
N LEU A 595 -19.70 29.08 -3.32
CA LEU A 595 -18.60 29.90 -2.79
C LEU A 595 -18.63 31.34 -3.26
N ASP A 596 -19.13 31.59 -4.49
CA ASP A 596 -19.34 32.94 -5.01
C ASP A 596 -20.55 33.65 -4.37
N VAL A 597 -21.56 32.89 -3.92
CA VAL A 597 -22.78 33.42 -3.25
C VAL A 597 -22.53 33.70 -1.76
N THR A 598 -21.62 32.99 -1.11
CA THR A 598 -21.31 33.22 0.33
C THR A 598 -20.48 34.50 0.59
N ASN A 599 -20.04 35.20 -0.46
CA ASN A 599 -19.46 36.54 -0.36
C ASN A 599 -20.49 37.69 -0.44
N GLN A 600 -21.78 37.36 -0.51
CA GLN A 600 -22.88 38.34 -0.36
C GLN A 600 -23.72 37.96 0.87
N ASP A 601 -23.73 38.84 1.85
CA ASP A 601 -24.48 38.71 3.12
C ASP A 601 -25.98 38.45 2.88
N ASN A 602 -26.41 37.18 3.08
CA ASN A 602 -27.76 36.87 3.57
C ASN A 602 -27.90 35.34 3.88
N PRO A 603 -28.45 34.94 5.03
CA PRO A 603 -28.60 33.54 5.39
C PRO A 603 -29.84 32.90 4.77
N VAL A 604 -29.67 31.95 3.87
CA VAL A 604 -30.74 31.09 3.37
C VAL A 604 -30.75 29.78 4.15
N LYS A 605 -31.89 29.45 4.75
CA LYS A 605 -32.14 28.20 5.45
C LYS A 605 -32.08 27.01 4.49
N LEU A 606 -31.22 26.03 4.79
CA LEU A 606 -31.24 24.72 4.12
C LEU A 606 -32.38 23.87 4.69
N ALA A 607 -33.26 23.42 3.81
CA ALA A 607 -34.27 22.41 4.10
C ALA A 607 -33.78 21.04 3.61
N ASP A 608 -34.02 20.04 4.48
CA ASP A 608 -33.72 18.63 4.29
C ASP A 608 -34.29 18.05 2.99
N THR A 609 -33.43 17.45 2.17
CA THR A 609 -33.84 16.36 1.27
C THR A 609 -32.63 15.54 0.85
N ILE A 610 -32.31 14.49 1.60
CA ILE A 610 -31.44 13.41 1.14
C ILE A 610 -32.33 12.26 0.69
N LYS A 611 -32.49 12.07 -0.59
CA LYS A 611 -33.00 10.83 -1.16
C LYS A 611 -31.90 10.08 -1.88
N HIS A 612 -31.83 8.79 -1.58
CA HIS A 612 -30.92 7.79 -2.14
C HIS A 612 -30.85 7.84 -3.67
N ALA A 613 -29.65 7.90 -4.22
CA ALA A 613 -29.39 7.63 -5.63
C ALA A 613 -28.46 6.42 -5.75
N SER A 614 -28.95 5.40 -6.45
CA SER A 614 -28.24 4.20 -6.85
C SER A 614 -27.18 4.51 -7.89
N ASN A 615 -25.99 3.94 -7.72
CA ASN A 615 -24.86 4.07 -8.62
C ASN A 615 -25.12 3.40 -9.97
N SER A 616 -25.11 4.19 -11.05
CA SER A 616 -24.85 3.70 -12.40
C SER A 616 -23.77 4.55 -13.02
N PHE A 617 -22.60 3.96 -13.33
CA PHE A 617 -21.55 4.61 -14.09
C PHE A 617 -21.86 4.52 -15.59
N ILE A 618 -22.03 5.65 -16.25
CA ILE A 618 -22.02 5.78 -17.70
C ILE A 618 -20.78 6.58 -18.07
N THR A 619 -19.92 5.96 -18.87
CA THR A 619 -18.78 6.65 -19.51
C THR A 619 -19.20 7.12 -20.88
N ASP A 620 -19.42 8.42 -21.03
CA ASP A 620 -19.56 9.07 -22.35
C ASP A 620 -18.31 9.88 -22.67
N PHE A 621 -17.69 9.54 -23.81
CA PHE A 621 -16.64 10.34 -24.44
C PHE A 621 -17.28 11.37 -25.40
N PRO A 622 -16.76 12.60 -25.50
CA PRO A 622 -17.31 13.60 -26.40
C PRO A 622 -16.95 13.26 -27.86
N LYS A 623 -17.97 13.16 -28.69
CA LYS A 623 -17.83 13.12 -30.16
C LYS A 623 -17.62 14.51 -30.71
N SER A 624 -16.66 14.65 -31.63
CA SER A 624 -16.41 15.84 -32.43
C SER A 624 -17.57 16.13 -33.35
N ASN A 625 -18.02 17.38 -33.36
CA ASN A 625 -19.01 17.90 -34.30
C ASN A 625 -18.41 18.01 -35.70
N ASN A 626 -19.04 17.36 -36.67
CA ASN A 626 -19.09 17.85 -38.04
C ASN A 626 -20.53 17.72 -38.55
N SER A 627 -21.06 18.84 -38.96
CA SER A 627 -22.38 19.02 -39.52
C SER A 627 -22.42 18.56 -40.97
N GLU A 628 -23.40 17.73 -41.32
CA GLU A 628 -24.06 17.81 -42.61
C GLU A 628 -25.49 17.27 -42.53
N LYS A 629 -26.38 18.02 -43.16
CA LYS A 629 -27.82 17.79 -43.24
C LYS A 629 -28.14 16.71 -44.28
N GLY A 630 -29.03 15.80 -43.93
CA GLY A 630 -29.65 14.89 -44.89
C GLY A 630 -30.86 14.19 -44.27
N ASN A 631 -32.06 14.65 -44.60
CA ASN A 631 -33.34 14.00 -44.29
C ASN A 631 -33.45 12.65 -44.98
N THR A 632 -33.67 11.58 -44.27
CA THR A 632 -34.48 10.43 -44.72
C THR A 632 -35.02 9.63 -43.53
N SER A 633 -36.33 9.51 -43.50
CA SER A 633 -37.10 8.67 -42.58
C SER A 633 -36.81 7.20 -42.83
N ILE A 634 -36.35 6.49 -41.79
CA ILE A 634 -36.30 5.02 -41.81
C ILE A 634 -36.97 4.50 -40.54
N SER A 635 -37.98 3.66 -40.78
CA SER A 635 -38.76 2.86 -39.85
C SER A 635 -37.90 1.98 -38.96
N ILE A 636 -38.23 1.99 -37.68
CA ILE A 636 -37.63 1.12 -36.63
C ILE A 636 -38.17 -0.31 -36.84
N PRO A 637 -37.31 -1.31 -37.04
CA PRO A 637 -37.72 -2.71 -36.83
C PRO A 637 -37.51 -3.07 -35.36
N THR A 638 -38.53 -3.68 -34.75
CA THR A 638 -38.48 -4.33 -33.45
C THR A 638 -37.33 -5.34 -33.40
N PRO A 639 -36.54 -5.39 -32.32
CA PRO A 639 -35.48 -6.35 -32.20
C PRO A 639 -36.11 -7.75 -31.95
N LYS A 640 -35.96 -8.61 -32.91
CA LYS A 640 -35.98 -10.07 -32.68
C LYS A 640 -34.71 -10.42 -31.93
N ASP A 641 -34.85 -11.29 -30.94
CA ASP A 641 -33.83 -11.90 -30.12
C ASP A 641 -32.52 -12.14 -30.88
N SER A 642 -31.59 -11.20 -30.82
CA SER A 642 -30.21 -11.49 -31.05
C SER A 642 -29.69 -12.01 -29.71
N ILE A 643 -29.50 -13.31 -29.62
CA ILE A 643 -28.64 -13.95 -28.63
C ILE A 643 -27.32 -13.18 -28.70
N ILE A 644 -27.13 -12.27 -27.75
CA ILE A 644 -25.82 -11.83 -27.40
C ILE A 644 -25.14 -13.12 -26.95
N SER A 645 -24.27 -13.65 -27.79
CA SER A 645 -23.33 -14.65 -27.35
C SER A 645 -22.55 -13.98 -26.26
N VAL A 646 -22.97 -14.19 -25.01
CA VAL A 646 -22.13 -14.06 -23.85
C VAL A 646 -20.86 -14.78 -24.26
N VAL A 647 -19.78 -14.00 -24.48
CA VAL A 647 -18.46 -14.57 -24.63
C VAL A 647 -18.30 -15.35 -23.34
N SER A 648 -18.54 -16.67 -23.46
CA SER A 648 -18.58 -17.53 -22.30
C SER A 648 -17.25 -17.38 -21.62
N ASP A 649 -17.24 -17.26 -20.31
CA ASP A 649 -16.06 -17.31 -19.43
C ASP A 649 -15.06 -18.42 -19.80
N SER A 650 -15.45 -19.38 -20.64
CA SER A 650 -14.63 -20.42 -21.19
C SER A 650 -13.43 -19.99 -22.02
N THR A 651 -13.41 -18.77 -22.59
CA THR A 651 -12.22 -18.26 -23.30
C THR A 651 -11.14 -17.77 -22.33
N PHE A 652 -11.50 -17.35 -21.13
CA PHE A 652 -10.57 -17.02 -20.05
C PHE A 652 -9.99 -18.26 -19.35
N TYR A 653 -10.71 -19.37 -19.41
CA TYR A 653 -10.37 -20.62 -18.76
C TYR A 653 -9.94 -21.70 -19.76
N GLN A 654 -9.27 -21.34 -20.86
CA GLN A 654 -8.55 -22.38 -21.59
C GLN A 654 -7.64 -23.08 -20.61
N MET A 655 -7.84 -24.42 -20.47
CA MET A 655 -7.10 -25.23 -19.52
C MET A 655 -5.63 -24.83 -19.51
N PRO A 656 -5.04 -24.56 -18.36
CA PRO A 656 -3.63 -24.19 -18.29
C PRO A 656 -2.82 -25.32 -18.92
N LYS A 657 -2.03 -25.00 -19.94
CA LYS A 657 -1.10 -25.98 -20.52
C LYS A 657 -0.02 -26.25 -19.51
N GLN A 658 -0.08 -27.41 -18.87
CA GLN A 658 0.94 -27.86 -17.94
C GLN A 658 2.20 -28.17 -18.74
N ARG A 659 3.30 -27.45 -18.45
CA ARG A 659 4.63 -27.80 -18.92
C ARG A 659 5.53 -27.96 -17.70
N ASN A 660 6.11 -29.14 -17.58
CA ASN A 660 7.16 -29.39 -16.61
C ASN A 660 8.44 -28.73 -17.15
N TYR A 661 8.93 -27.74 -16.46
CA TYR A 661 10.26 -27.21 -16.72
C TYR A 661 11.21 -27.82 -15.69
N ASP A 662 12.11 -28.67 -16.15
CA ASP A 662 13.27 -29.07 -15.37
C ASP A 662 14.21 -27.89 -15.31
N VAL A 663 14.09 -27.07 -14.27
CA VAL A 663 15.06 -26.03 -13.97
C VAL A 663 16.17 -26.68 -13.16
N THR A 664 17.18 -27.19 -13.83
CA THR A 664 18.46 -27.52 -13.20
C THR A 664 19.15 -26.23 -12.83
N PHE A 665 19.25 -25.95 -11.56
CA PHE A 665 20.12 -24.91 -11.03
C PHE A 665 21.54 -25.48 -10.99
N ALA A 666 22.44 -24.96 -11.82
CA ALA A 666 23.87 -25.15 -11.70
C ALA A 666 24.43 -24.24 -10.60
#